data_551a77d309e1f19ef2f812778181512c
#
_entry.id   551a77d309e1f19ef2f812778181512c
#
_cell.length_a   1.000
_cell.length_b   1.000
_cell.length_c   1.000
_cell.angle_alpha   90.00
_cell.angle_beta   90.00
_cell.angle_gamma   90.00
#
_symmetry.space_group_name_H-M   'P 1'
#
loop_
_entity.id
_entity.type
_entity.pdbx_description
1 polymer ?
#
loop_
_entity_poly.entity_id
_entity_poly.type
_entity_poly.pdbx_seq_one_letter_code
_entity_poly.pdbx_strand_id
1 'polypeptide(L)'
;MGSLRIMCCIIIDNALRNRVSIPGKLDADIHYIYPPYDELPGILHSLNATPENCNAVLCIVPSNACEEIKSIVESVDRSANHLYVGYVCVGNTCDSTMMQDVLALYTEGINAGEFEFIVLKIKFIARQHFEFKNLNRQHLHQLEDTQRDFDALINIGKALSIEKNPDRLLKLILHLSKTITGADAGSIYLVEEVNGSKVLRFKHSHTFSKDLPYEEFTIPMDKNSIAGYVAVTQQVLNIPDVYELGPDDPVAFNSSFDKAHNYRSKSMLVVPMINHINKTIGVIQLINSKEDIENNYNGNEAYSITLTCEEDFNTKVVPFQKRYESLMEAVASQAAIAIENNRMIRQIQQQFEEFVRASVTAIESRDVATSGHSFRVADVCLKVAHAINEETTGPFGTITFTDTELKELEYAALLHDFGKVYIDTAIFLKSHKLYPKDLENILLKLEYLYRYQQLKYAMTIFNELKKDDEFDKHLENVNAIEIERDDILHKILEARQKVIELNNPMVKEMDVENEVKHLYAMLQSLDCCDVENQKMEIFNDYYIKNLTIRRGSLNDDERREIESHVVHTYNFVSKIPWPPEFARIPEIAAKHHEKLDGTGYPYGLKADQIPLQARIMALADVFDALIATDRPYKPPITLEQALNIIKEEAE
;
A
#
# COMPACT_ATOMS: atom_id res chain seq x y z
N MET A 1 -54.66 3.93 -13.56
CA MET A 1 -54.55 4.90 -14.65
C MET A 1 -55.90 5.62 -14.81
N GLY A 2 -56.06 6.82 -14.27
CA GLY A 2 -57.23 7.68 -14.49
C GLY A 2 -57.18 8.17 -15.93
N SER A 3 -58.32 8.12 -16.64
CA SER A 3 -58.41 8.65 -18.01
C SER A 3 -58.10 10.15 -17.99
N LEU A 4 -57.04 10.53 -18.69
CA LEU A 4 -56.68 11.95 -18.84
C LEU A 4 -57.86 12.72 -19.46
N ARG A 5 -58.47 13.63 -18.74
CA ARG A 5 -59.57 14.47 -19.22
C ARG A 5 -58.95 15.66 -19.94
N ILE A 6 -59.25 15.82 -21.25
CA ILE A 6 -58.75 16.93 -22.06
C ILE A 6 -59.82 18.02 -22.09
N MET A 7 -59.51 19.15 -21.45
CA MET A 7 -60.29 20.37 -21.54
C MET A 7 -59.81 21.17 -22.76
N CYS A 8 -60.70 21.49 -23.71
CA CYS A 8 -60.37 22.14 -24.93
C CYS A 8 -60.96 23.55 -24.96
N CYS A 9 -60.11 24.55 -25.24
CA CYS A 9 -60.55 25.89 -25.55
C CYS A 9 -60.46 26.09 -27.07
N ILE A 10 -61.56 26.53 -27.67
CA ILE A 10 -61.61 26.80 -29.11
C ILE A 10 -61.69 28.30 -29.31
N ILE A 11 -60.67 28.80 -29.96
CA ILE A 11 -60.57 30.21 -30.31
C ILE A 11 -60.85 30.40 -31.78
N ILE A 12 -61.90 31.14 -32.10
CA ILE A 12 -62.32 31.37 -33.49
C ILE A 12 -62.08 32.87 -33.77
N ASP A 13 -61.26 33.18 -34.76
CA ASP A 13 -61.06 34.56 -35.20
C ASP A 13 -62.43 35.19 -35.51
N ASN A 14 -62.62 36.40 -34.99
CA ASN A 14 -63.88 37.12 -35.09
C ASN A 14 -64.30 37.36 -36.57
N ALA A 15 -63.35 37.49 -37.50
CA ALA A 15 -63.60 37.59 -38.95
C ALA A 15 -64.23 36.34 -39.52
N LEU A 16 -64.14 35.19 -38.90
CA LEU A 16 -64.68 33.89 -39.29
C LEU A 16 -65.99 33.54 -38.61
N ARG A 17 -66.55 34.42 -37.76
CA ARG A 17 -67.74 34.11 -36.93
C ARG A 17 -68.93 33.61 -37.72
N ASN A 18 -69.19 34.16 -38.91
CA ASN A 18 -70.27 33.78 -39.78
C ASN A 18 -69.94 32.61 -40.75
N ARG A 19 -68.69 32.15 -40.77
CA ARG A 19 -68.20 31.06 -41.65
C ARG A 19 -67.99 29.72 -40.91
N VAL A 20 -68.11 29.72 -39.57
CA VAL A 20 -67.94 28.52 -38.73
C VAL A 20 -69.26 28.22 -38.05
N SER A 21 -69.88 27.08 -38.38
CA SER A 21 -71.11 26.61 -37.75
C SER A 21 -70.78 25.74 -36.53
N ILE A 22 -71.17 26.18 -35.34
CA ILE A 22 -70.93 25.45 -34.05
C ILE A 22 -72.16 24.60 -33.77
N PRO A 23 -72.04 23.30 -33.43
CA PRO A 23 -73.14 22.46 -33.02
C PRO A 23 -73.90 22.98 -31.81
N GLY A 24 -75.21 22.76 -31.77
CA GLY A 24 -76.04 23.27 -30.67
C GLY A 24 -75.88 22.59 -29.31
N LYS A 25 -75.15 21.46 -29.26
CA LYS A 25 -74.74 20.80 -28.01
C LYS A 25 -73.22 20.46 -28.10
N LEU A 26 -72.40 21.12 -27.32
CA LEU A 26 -71.02 20.82 -27.16
C LEU A 26 -70.81 20.06 -25.82
N ASP A 27 -69.75 19.25 -25.80
CA ASP A 27 -69.29 18.57 -24.59
C ASP A 27 -68.95 19.59 -23.47
N ALA A 28 -69.20 19.28 -22.22
CA ALA A 28 -68.94 20.16 -21.11
C ALA A 28 -67.44 20.55 -20.94
N ASP A 29 -66.57 19.85 -21.66
CA ASP A 29 -65.11 20.08 -21.64
C ASP A 29 -64.62 21.02 -22.76
N ILE A 30 -65.57 21.70 -23.47
CA ILE A 30 -65.23 22.57 -24.60
C ILE A 30 -65.71 23.98 -24.31
N HIS A 31 -64.78 24.93 -24.31
CA HIS A 31 -65.04 26.34 -24.21
C HIS A 31 -64.66 26.99 -25.57
N TYR A 32 -65.41 27.98 -26.02
CA TYR A 32 -65.09 28.73 -27.23
C TYR A 32 -65.23 30.22 -27.01
N ILE A 33 -64.36 30.97 -27.68
CA ILE A 33 -64.30 32.45 -27.64
C ILE A 33 -64.08 32.98 -29.04
N TYR A 34 -64.53 34.26 -29.28
CA TYR A 34 -64.34 34.99 -30.52
C TYR A 34 -63.56 36.26 -30.27
N PRO A 35 -62.26 36.20 -29.99
CA PRO A 35 -61.47 37.40 -29.77
C PRO A 35 -61.12 38.09 -31.10
N PRO A 36 -60.85 39.37 -31.09
CA PRO A 36 -60.12 40.04 -32.15
C PRO A 36 -58.72 39.39 -32.29
N TYR A 37 -58.17 39.41 -33.50
CA TYR A 37 -56.91 38.73 -33.84
C TYR A 37 -55.70 39.24 -32.98
N ASP A 38 -55.65 40.53 -32.71
CA ASP A 38 -54.63 41.22 -31.93
C ASP A 38 -54.60 40.83 -30.42
N GLU A 39 -55.67 40.28 -29.90
CA GLU A 39 -55.76 39.79 -28.51
C GLU A 39 -55.31 38.30 -28.35
N LEU A 40 -55.13 37.58 -29.44
CA LEU A 40 -54.84 36.13 -29.46
C LEU A 40 -53.58 35.76 -28.69
N PRO A 41 -52.44 36.49 -28.81
CA PRO A 41 -51.22 36.17 -28.05
C PRO A 41 -51.42 36.29 -26.54
N GLY A 42 -52.14 37.32 -26.07
CA GLY A 42 -52.43 37.50 -24.64
C GLY A 42 -53.32 36.40 -24.05
N ILE A 43 -54.30 35.95 -24.85
CA ILE A 43 -55.19 34.85 -24.44
C ILE A 43 -54.43 33.54 -24.36
N LEU A 44 -53.60 33.19 -25.32
CA LEU A 44 -52.78 31.99 -25.30
C LEU A 44 -51.80 31.97 -24.11
N HIS A 45 -51.19 33.11 -23.82
CA HIS A 45 -50.34 33.25 -22.62
C HIS A 45 -51.14 33.10 -21.32
N SER A 46 -52.35 33.62 -21.22
CA SER A 46 -53.19 33.51 -20.04
C SER A 46 -53.64 32.04 -19.81
N LEU A 47 -53.96 31.33 -20.86
CA LEU A 47 -54.35 29.91 -20.83
C LEU A 47 -53.17 29.04 -20.42
N ASN A 48 -51.94 29.40 -20.82
CA ASN A 48 -50.74 28.73 -20.39
C ASN A 48 -50.43 28.92 -18.89
N ALA A 49 -50.83 30.03 -18.32
CA ALA A 49 -50.61 30.31 -16.88
C ALA A 49 -51.65 29.65 -15.97
N THR A 50 -52.74 29.07 -16.50
CA THR A 50 -53.79 28.44 -15.71
C THR A 50 -54.07 26.99 -16.15
N PRO A 51 -53.22 26.05 -15.76
CA PRO A 51 -53.26 24.67 -16.27
C PRO A 51 -54.53 23.90 -15.91
N GLU A 52 -55.26 24.29 -14.89
CA GLU A 52 -56.48 23.62 -14.44
C GLU A 52 -57.68 23.82 -15.39
N ASN A 53 -57.63 24.86 -16.22
CA ASN A 53 -58.80 25.23 -17.02
C ASN A 53 -58.73 24.82 -18.50
N CYS A 54 -57.55 24.52 -19.04
CA CYS A 54 -57.39 24.14 -20.44
C CYS A 54 -56.13 23.32 -20.68
N ASN A 55 -56.24 22.20 -21.39
CA ASN A 55 -55.11 21.35 -21.76
C ASN A 55 -54.87 21.37 -23.30
N ALA A 56 -55.87 21.80 -24.08
CA ALA A 56 -55.75 21.92 -25.51
C ALA A 56 -56.42 23.16 -26.01
N VAL A 57 -55.78 23.86 -26.94
CA VAL A 57 -56.34 25.02 -27.63
C VAL A 57 -56.44 24.73 -29.11
N LEU A 58 -57.58 25.00 -29.70
CA LEU A 58 -57.80 25.00 -31.13
C LEU A 58 -58.01 26.41 -31.61
N CYS A 59 -57.13 26.93 -32.45
CA CYS A 59 -57.27 28.23 -33.11
C CYS A 59 -57.85 28.02 -34.52
N ILE A 60 -59.00 28.66 -34.85
CA ILE A 60 -59.57 28.69 -36.17
C ILE A 60 -59.34 30.08 -36.75
N VAL A 61 -58.55 30.21 -37.79
CA VAL A 61 -58.02 31.47 -38.29
C VAL A 61 -58.13 31.55 -39.82
N PRO A 62 -58.15 32.75 -40.40
CA PRO A 62 -58.09 32.97 -41.85
C PRO A 62 -56.75 32.48 -42.41
N SER A 63 -56.73 32.00 -43.65
CA SER A 63 -55.52 31.48 -44.30
C SER A 63 -54.38 32.51 -44.43
N ASN A 64 -54.68 33.77 -44.50
CA ASN A 64 -53.68 34.87 -44.53
C ASN A 64 -53.04 35.17 -43.17
N ALA A 65 -53.54 34.66 -42.08
CA ALA A 65 -53.01 34.84 -40.74
C ALA A 65 -52.20 33.61 -40.25
N CYS A 66 -52.06 32.55 -41.03
CA CYS A 66 -51.44 31.32 -40.61
C CYS A 66 -49.97 31.44 -40.21
N GLU A 67 -49.14 32.22 -40.88
CA GLU A 67 -47.72 32.38 -40.54
C GLU A 67 -47.50 33.07 -39.20
N GLU A 68 -48.27 34.10 -38.92
CA GLU A 68 -48.16 34.86 -37.68
C GLU A 68 -48.62 34.02 -36.48
N ILE A 69 -49.68 33.24 -36.67
CA ILE A 69 -50.19 32.31 -35.67
C ILE A 69 -49.22 31.18 -35.42
N LYS A 70 -48.54 30.62 -36.43
CA LYS A 70 -47.46 29.64 -36.25
C LYS A 70 -46.38 30.18 -35.34
N SER A 71 -45.88 31.36 -35.52
CA SER A 71 -44.88 32.01 -34.65
C SER A 71 -45.37 32.15 -33.23
N ILE A 72 -46.62 32.50 -33.01
CA ILE A 72 -47.23 32.63 -31.69
C ILE A 72 -47.36 31.22 -31.01
N VAL A 73 -47.86 30.23 -31.75
CA VAL A 73 -47.99 28.87 -31.25
C VAL A 73 -46.63 28.26 -30.88
N GLU A 74 -45.61 28.42 -31.71
CA GLU A 74 -44.26 27.98 -31.41
C GLU A 74 -43.67 28.64 -30.15
N SER A 75 -43.98 29.92 -29.92
CA SER A 75 -43.53 30.62 -28.70
C SER A 75 -44.22 30.11 -27.45
N VAL A 76 -45.50 29.76 -27.54
CA VAL A 76 -46.28 29.20 -26.46
C VAL A 76 -45.90 27.74 -26.19
N ASP A 77 -45.69 26.93 -27.25
CA ASP A 77 -45.32 25.51 -27.09
C ASP A 77 -43.95 25.33 -26.47
N ARG A 78 -43.01 26.23 -26.73
CA ARG A 78 -41.68 26.23 -26.04
C ARG A 78 -41.75 26.55 -24.54
N SER A 79 -42.77 27.28 -24.11
CA SER A 79 -42.93 27.70 -22.71
C SER A 79 -43.92 26.82 -21.91
N ALA A 80 -44.78 26.04 -22.60
CA ALA A 80 -45.88 25.30 -22.02
C ALA A 80 -45.62 23.81 -21.84
N ASN A 81 -45.52 23.38 -20.60
CA ASN A 81 -45.42 21.95 -20.24
C ASN A 81 -46.78 21.20 -20.24
N HIS A 82 -47.89 21.91 -20.28
CA HIS A 82 -49.21 21.36 -20.05
C HIS A 82 -50.27 21.77 -21.10
N LEU A 83 -49.91 22.58 -22.12
CA LEU A 83 -50.84 23.04 -23.12
C LEU A 83 -50.45 22.55 -24.51
N TYR A 84 -51.40 21.94 -25.25
CA TYR A 84 -51.28 21.62 -26.67
C TYR A 84 -52.06 22.63 -27.51
N VAL A 85 -51.43 23.28 -28.49
CA VAL A 85 -52.08 24.22 -29.37
C VAL A 85 -52.09 23.68 -30.81
N GLY A 86 -53.25 23.54 -31.37
CA GLY A 86 -53.45 23.22 -32.81
C GLY A 86 -54.22 24.30 -33.49
N TYR A 87 -54.08 24.43 -34.80
CA TYR A 87 -54.80 25.44 -35.56
C TYR A 87 -55.40 24.90 -36.86
N VAL A 88 -56.46 25.54 -37.31
CA VAL A 88 -57.18 25.24 -38.55
C VAL A 88 -57.29 26.54 -39.34
N CYS A 89 -56.95 26.46 -40.61
CA CYS A 89 -57.02 27.64 -41.52
C CYS A 89 -58.29 27.56 -42.37
N VAL A 90 -58.90 28.73 -42.57
CA VAL A 90 -60.06 28.89 -43.44
C VAL A 90 -59.79 29.93 -44.54
N GLY A 91 -59.68 29.52 -45.82
CA GLY A 91 -59.38 30.38 -47.00
C GLY A 91 -58.77 29.61 -48.15
N ASN A 92 -58.52 30.25 -49.27
CA ASN A 92 -58.13 29.64 -50.51
C ASN A 92 -56.65 29.35 -50.75
N THR A 93 -55.78 29.86 -49.89
CA THR A 93 -54.28 29.73 -50.02
C THR A 93 -53.64 29.43 -48.69
N CYS A 94 -52.91 28.31 -48.62
CA CYS A 94 -51.95 28.04 -47.58
C CYS A 94 -50.67 27.54 -48.23
N ASP A 95 -49.52 28.05 -47.84
CA ASP A 95 -48.21 27.63 -48.38
C ASP A 95 -47.94 26.16 -48.11
N SER A 96 -47.38 25.45 -49.08
CA SER A 96 -47.12 23.99 -48.99
C SER A 96 -46.17 23.64 -47.85
N THR A 97 -45.33 24.58 -47.39
CA THR A 97 -44.45 24.41 -46.24
C THR A 97 -45.18 24.42 -44.88
N MET A 98 -46.41 24.95 -44.86
CA MET A 98 -47.24 25.09 -43.66
C MET A 98 -48.20 23.92 -43.45
N MET A 99 -48.36 23.01 -44.42
CA MET A 99 -49.32 21.92 -44.33
C MET A 99 -49.01 20.88 -43.25
N GLN A 100 -47.77 20.82 -42.76
CA GLN A 100 -47.40 19.87 -41.71
C GLN A 100 -47.99 20.19 -40.32
N ASP A 101 -48.20 21.46 -40.04
CA ASP A 101 -48.62 21.96 -38.74
C ASP A 101 -50.13 22.29 -38.66
N VAL A 102 -50.77 22.39 -39.77
CA VAL A 102 -52.23 22.68 -39.86
C VAL A 102 -53.05 21.44 -39.71
N LEU A 103 -53.95 21.42 -38.73
CA LEU A 103 -54.86 20.28 -38.48
C LEU A 103 -55.85 20.04 -39.65
N ALA A 104 -56.30 21.10 -40.30
CA ALA A 104 -57.14 21.07 -41.45
C ALA A 104 -57.16 22.42 -42.21
N LEU A 105 -57.41 22.40 -43.50
CA LEU A 105 -57.65 23.57 -44.35
C LEU A 105 -59.06 23.50 -44.95
N TYR A 106 -59.84 24.55 -44.81
CA TYR A 106 -61.20 24.70 -45.34
C TYR A 106 -61.28 25.94 -46.21
N THR A 107 -61.88 25.81 -47.43
CA THR A 107 -61.90 26.87 -48.40
C THR A 107 -63.05 27.86 -48.19
N GLU A 108 -64.24 27.36 -47.79
CA GLU A 108 -65.47 28.21 -47.74
C GLU A 108 -66.00 28.44 -46.30
N GLY A 109 -65.62 27.66 -45.37
CA GLY A 109 -66.11 27.68 -44.00
C GLY A 109 -66.18 26.28 -43.40
N ILE A 110 -66.59 26.18 -42.17
CA ILE A 110 -66.67 24.90 -41.40
C ILE A 110 -68.10 24.67 -41.01
N ASN A 111 -68.70 23.55 -41.49
CA ASN A 111 -70.03 23.15 -41.05
C ASN A 111 -69.98 22.44 -39.65
N ALA A 112 -71.15 22.17 -39.06
CA ALA A 112 -71.26 21.62 -37.74
C ALA A 112 -70.63 20.25 -37.59
N GLY A 113 -70.75 19.36 -38.61
CA GLY A 113 -70.16 18.03 -38.62
C GLY A 113 -68.64 18.08 -38.75
N GLU A 114 -68.13 18.95 -39.59
CA GLU A 114 -66.68 19.22 -39.71
C GLU A 114 -66.09 19.78 -38.42
N PHE A 115 -66.83 20.70 -37.78
CA PHE A 115 -66.41 21.25 -36.49
C PHE A 115 -66.30 20.16 -35.43
N GLU A 116 -67.31 19.28 -35.29
CA GLU A 116 -67.22 18.11 -34.37
C GLU A 116 -66.03 17.24 -34.66
N PHE A 117 -65.72 16.94 -35.92
CA PHE A 117 -64.60 16.13 -36.35
C PHE A 117 -63.27 16.79 -35.98
N ILE A 118 -63.09 18.10 -36.17
CA ILE A 118 -61.88 18.87 -35.81
C ILE A 118 -61.67 18.82 -34.29
N VAL A 119 -62.74 18.99 -33.53
CA VAL A 119 -62.67 18.93 -32.05
C VAL A 119 -62.26 17.55 -31.58
N LEU A 120 -62.79 16.48 -32.16
CA LEU A 120 -62.38 15.12 -31.84
C LEU A 120 -60.91 14.89 -32.21
N LYS A 121 -60.47 15.38 -33.36
CA LYS A 121 -59.09 15.28 -33.86
C LYS A 121 -58.11 15.99 -32.90
N ILE A 122 -58.38 17.22 -32.47
CA ILE A 122 -57.50 17.95 -31.55
C ILE A 122 -57.45 17.30 -30.17
N LYS A 123 -58.58 16.84 -29.65
CA LYS A 123 -58.62 16.08 -28.38
C LYS A 123 -57.75 14.82 -28.45
N PHE A 124 -57.81 14.09 -29.56
CA PHE A 124 -57.03 12.89 -29.80
C PHE A 124 -55.51 13.21 -29.87
N ILE A 125 -55.13 14.20 -30.69
CA ILE A 125 -53.74 14.59 -30.84
C ILE A 125 -53.17 15.15 -29.54
N ALA A 126 -53.90 16.00 -28.82
CA ALA A 126 -53.48 16.52 -27.51
C ALA A 126 -53.25 15.37 -26.52
N ARG A 127 -54.12 14.38 -26.47
CA ARG A 127 -53.93 13.20 -25.62
C ARG A 127 -52.67 12.44 -25.95
N GLN A 128 -52.41 12.16 -27.24
CA GLN A 128 -51.15 11.49 -27.69
C GLN A 128 -49.93 12.31 -27.30
N HIS A 129 -49.97 13.63 -27.48
CA HIS A 129 -48.87 14.52 -27.12
C HIS A 129 -48.56 14.49 -25.65
N PHE A 130 -49.56 14.52 -24.75
CA PHE A 130 -49.33 14.44 -23.31
C PHE A 130 -48.84 13.08 -22.85
N GLU A 131 -49.41 12.00 -23.42
CA GLU A 131 -48.91 10.63 -23.16
C GLU A 131 -47.45 10.49 -23.55
N PHE A 132 -47.03 11.00 -24.68
CA PHE A 132 -45.65 10.99 -25.17
C PHE A 132 -44.72 11.87 -24.30
N LYS A 133 -45.15 13.08 -23.95
CA LYS A 133 -44.36 13.96 -23.01
C LYS A 133 -44.17 13.33 -21.65
N ASN A 134 -45.21 12.71 -21.09
CA ASN A 134 -45.11 12.02 -19.81
C ASN A 134 -44.15 10.84 -19.86
N LEU A 135 -44.25 10.04 -20.95
CA LEU A 135 -43.34 8.91 -21.16
C LEU A 135 -41.86 9.36 -21.28
N ASN A 136 -41.63 10.39 -22.10
CA ASN A 136 -40.29 10.96 -22.25
C ASN A 136 -39.74 11.54 -20.92
N ARG A 137 -40.60 12.18 -20.13
CA ARG A 137 -40.20 12.72 -18.81
C ARG A 137 -39.81 11.59 -17.87
N GLN A 138 -40.56 10.49 -17.87
CA GLN A 138 -40.19 9.31 -17.07
C GLN A 138 -38.89 8.68 -17.54
N HIS A 139 -38.67 8.57 -18.87
CA HIS A 139 -37.42 8.04 -19.41
C HIS A 139 -36.21 8.96 -19.07
N LEU A 140 -36.37 10.30 -19.14
CA LEU A 140 -35.33 11.23 -18.77
C LEU A 140 -34.94 11.10 -17.29
N HIS A 141 -35.92 11.04 -16.40
CA HIS A 141 -35.66 10.79 -14.97
C HIS A 141 -34.94 9.46 -14.74
N GLN A 142 -35.34 8.38 -15.42
CA GLN A 142 -34.66 7.10 -15.30
C GLN A 142 -33.21 7.16 -15.81
N LEU A 143 -32.94 7.89 -16.88
CA LEU A 143 -31.60 8.10 -17.41
C LEU A 143 -30.74 8.92 -16.46
N GLU A 144 -31.29 10.00 -15.89
CA GLU A 144 -30.59 10.84 -14.91
C GLU A 144 -30.26 10.06 -13.63
N ASP A 145 -31.16 9.24 -13.15
CA ASP A 145 -30.93 8.37 -11.99
C ASP A 145 -29.83 7.33 -12.27
N THR A 146 -29.93 6.66 -13.44
CA THR A 146 -28.91 5.69 -13.85
C THR A 146 -27.53 6.34 -14.01
N GLN A 147 -27.44 7.56 -14.55
CA GLN A 147 -26.19 8.29 -14.68
C GLN A 147 -25.62 8.65 -13.31
N ARG A 148 -26.45 9.11 -12.36
CA ARG A 148 -26.04 9.41 -11.00
C ARG A 148 -25.49 8.16 -10.27
N ASP A 149 -26.17 7.04 -10.38
CA ASP A 149 -25.74 5.78 -9.78
C ASP A 149 -24.39 5.32 -10.35
N PHE A 150 -24.20 5.49 -11.68
CA PHE A 150 -22.96 5.16 -12.35
C PHE A 150 -21.79 6.07 -11.90
N ASP A 151 -22.00 7.38 -11.83
CA ASP A 151 -21.01 8.34 -11.37
C ASP A 151 -20.63 8.10 -9.88
N ALA A 152 -21.61 7.74 -9.06
CA ALA A 152 -21.39 7.35 -7.66
C ALA A 152 -20.48 6.11 -7.58
N LEU A 153 -20.76 5.06 -8.37
CA LEU A 153 -19.95 3.83 -8.40
C LEU A 153 -18.49 4.10 -8.82
N ILE A 154 -18.28 4.95 -9.85
CA ILE A 154 -16.92 5.32 -10.27
C ILE A 154 -16.18 6.04 -9.15
N ASN A 155 -16.81 7.00 -8.50
CA ASN A 155 -16.20 7.78 -7.43
C ASN A 155 -15.89 6.91 -6.21
N ILE A 156 -16.77 5.97 -5.86
CA ILE A 156 -16.55 4.97 -4.81
C ILE A 156 -15.35 4.10 -5.16
N GLY A 157 -15.31 3.53 -6.37
CA GLY A 157 -14.20 2.68 -6.80
C GLY A 157 -12.84 3.39 -6.71
N LYS A 158 -12.78 4.68 -7.14
CA LYS A 158 -11.58 5.51 -6.99
C LYS A 158 -11.21 5.72 -5.53
N ALA A 159 -12.16 6.12 -4.68
CA ALA A 159 -11.92 6.40 -3.26
C ALA A 159 -11.42 5.15 -2.52
N LEU A 160 -12.04 3.99 -2.76
CA LEU A 160 -11.65 2.71 -2.14
C LEU A 160 -10.28 2.23 -2.61
N SER A 161 -9.89 2.52 -3.85
CA SER A 161 -8.58 2.11 -4.39
C SER A 161 -7.41 2.93 -3.84
N ILE A 162 -7.65 4.16 -3.38
CA ILE A 162 -6.63 5.07 -2.84
C ILE A 162 -6.36 4.80 -1.36
N GLU A 163 -7.37 4.39 -0.59
CA GLU A 163 -7.24 4.22 0.87
C GLU A 163 -6.43 2.96 1.19
N LYS A 164 -5.27 3.15 1.83
CA LYS A 164 -4.35 2.08 2.23
C LYS A 164 -4.53 1.63 3.68
N ASN A 165 -5.15 2.47 4.51
CA ASN A 165 -5.43 2.12 5.91
C ASN A 165 -6.71 1.29 5.99
N PRO A 166 -6.67 0.03 6.52
CA PRO A 166 -7.85 -0.85 6.55
C PRO A 166 -9.00 -0.29 7.38
N ASP A 167 -8.72 0.36 8.51
CA ASP A 167 -9.77 0.88 9.39
C ASP A 167 -10.47 2.08 8.74
N ARG A 168 -9.69 2.93 8.06
CA ARG A 168 -10.26 4.03 7.25
C ARG A 168 -11.03 3.49 6.05
N LEU A 169 -10.54 2.43 5.41
CA LEU A 169 -11.22 1.78 4.29
C LEU A 169 -12.60 1.25 4.72
N LEU A 170 -12.70 0.54 5.85
CA LEU A 170 -13.98 0.04 6.36
C LEU A 170 -14.95 1.17 6.70
N LYS A 171 -14.45 2.24 7.34
CA LYS A 171 -15.24 3.45 7.61
C LYS A 171 -15.77 4.09 6.33
N LEU A 172 -14.92 4.20 5.31
CA LEU A 172 -15.28 4.78 4.02
C LEU A 172 -16.32 3.93 3.30
N ILE A 173 -16.15 2.60 3.25
CA ILE A 173 -17.13 1.66 2.67
C ILE A 173 -18.49 1.87 3.33
N LEU A 174 -18.54 1.86 4.65
CA LEU A 174 -19.80 1.96 5.38
C LEU A 174 -20.46 3.34 5.18
N HIS A 175 -19.67 4.40 5.25
CA HIS A 175 -20.16 5.77 5.02
C HIS A 175 -20.79 5.91 3.63
N LEU A 176 -20.08 5.48 2.58
CA LEU A 176 -20.58 5.54 1.20
C LEU A 176 -21.84 4.69 1.01
N SER A 177 -21.86 3.47 1.56
CA SER A 177 -23.02 2.58 1.49
C SER A 177 -24.27 3.21 2.12
N LYS A 178 -24.11 3.84 3.28
CA LYS A 178 -25.18 4.55 3.97
C LYS A 178 -25.65 5.78 3.20
N THR A 179 -24.73 6.56 2.66
CA THR A 179 -25.05 7.78 1.90
C THR A 179 -25.88 7.45 0.65
N ILE A 180 -25.56 6.38 -0.04
CA ILE A 180 -26.30 5.93 -1.26
C ILE A 180 -27.71 5.47 -0.92
N THR A 181 -27.87 4.73 0.16
CA THR A 181 -29.13 4.04 0.49
C THR A 181 -30.01 4.79 1.47
N GLY A 182 -29.53 5.90 2.04
CA GLY A 182 -30.20 6.64 3.11
C GLY A 182 -30.32 5.86 4.42
N ALA A 183 -29.53 4.83 4.62
CA ALA A 183 -29.56 4.03 5.84
C ALA A 183 -29.12 4.83 7.06
N ASP A 184 -29.85 4.71 8.16
CA ASP A 184 -29.50 5.35 9.44
C ASP A 184 -28.28 4.68 10.09
N ALA A 185 -28.27 3.36 10.12
CA ALA A 185 -27.19 2.58 10.70
C ALA A 185 -26.62 1.57 9.68
N GLY A 186 -25.43 1.09 9.97
CA GLY A 186 -24.84 0.01 9.22
C GLY A 186 -23.64 -0.61 9.94
N SER A 187 -23.28 -1.81 9.51
CA SER A 187 -22.17 -2.58 10.04
C SER A 187 -21.46 -3.38 8.96
N ILE A 188 -20.18 -3.66 9.20
CA ILE A 188 -19.35 -4.50 8.34
C ILE A 188 -18.82 -5.67 9.15
N TYR A 189 -19.02 -6.85 8.60
CA TYR A 189 -18.45 -8.11 9.09
C TYR A 189 -17.41 -8.62 8.09
N LEU A 190 -16.27 -9.08 8.59
CA LEU A 190 -15.24 -9.73 7.76
C LEU A 190 -15.15 -11.22 8.09
N VAL A 191 -14.95 -12.03 7.06
CA VAL A 191 -14.71 -13.47 7.23
C VAL A 191 -13.30 -13.67 7.75
N GLU A 192 -13.20 -14.36 8.88
CA GLU A 192 -11.94 -14.81 9.48
C GLU A 192 -11.98 -16.32 9.74
N GLU A 193 -10.81 -16.93 9.84
CA GLU A 193 -10.67 -18.34 10.23
C GLU A 193 -10.14 -18.40 11.66
N VAL A 194 -10.93 -18.99 12.55
CA VAL A 194 -10.57 -19.17 13.95
C VAL A 194 -10.69 -20.65 14.27
N ASN A 195 -9.59 -21.28 14.72
CA ASN A 195 -9.53 -22.71 15.04
C ASN A 195 -10.04 -23.63 13.93
N GLY A 196 -9.75 -23.30 12.66
CA GLY A 196 -10.17 -24.07 11.48
C GLY A 196 -11.63 -23.90 11.08
N SER A 197 -12.39 -23.01 11.75
CA SER A 197 -13.77 -22.67 11.42
C SER A 197 -13.89 -21.24 10.91
N LYS A 198 -14.73 -21.02 9.88
CA LYS A 198 -15.00 -19.68 9.37
C LYS A 198 -16.02 -18.97 10.27
N VAL A 199 -15.69 -17.77 10.67
CA VAL A 199 -16.53 -16.88 11.47
C VAL A 199 -16.65 -15.51 10.81
N LEU A 200 -17.69 -14.78 11.13
CA LEU A 200 -17.85 -13.38 10.79
C LEU A 200 -17.45 -12.53 11.99
N ARG A 201 -16.39 -11.77 11.85
CA ARG A 201 -15.96 -10.78 12.85
C ARG A 201 -16.59 -9.43 12.56
N PHE A 202 -17.28 -8.88 13.55
CA PHE A 202 -17.82 -7.52 13.53
C PHE A 202 -16.66 -6.52 13.60
N LYS A 203 -16.41 -5.80 12.53
CA LYS A 203 -15.22 -4.96 12.38
C LYS A 203 -15.50 -3.47 12.45
N HIS A 204 -16.67 -3.05 12.05
CA HIS A 204 -17.03 -1.64 12.09
C HIS A 204 -18.54 -1.46 12.07
N SER A 205 -19.04 -0.47 12.84
CA SER A 205 -20.41 -0.01 12.78
C SER A 205 -20.48 1.51 12.92
N HIS A 206 -21.54 2.08 12.41
CA HIS A 206 -21.85 3.49 12.59
C HIS A 206 -23.35 3.70 12.49
N THR A 207 -23.92 4.44 13.46
CA THR A 207 -25.31 4.87 13.47
C THR A 207 -25.34 6.39 13.41
N PHE A 208 -26.18 6.95 12.58
CA PHE A 208 -26.29 8.41 12.43
C PHE A 208 -27.11 9.03 13.56
N SER A 209 -28.30 8.48 13.85
CA SER A 209 -29.27 9.08 14.79
C SER A 209 -28.88 8.90 16.27
N LYS A 210 -28.00 7.96 16.59
CA LYS A 210 -27.60 7.63 17.95
C LYS A 210 -26.19 7.11 18.02
N ASP A 211 -25.43 7.60 18.99
CA ASP A 211 -24.09 7.03 19.25
C ASP A 211 -24.27 5.71 20.02
N LEU A 212 -23.96 4.60 19.39
CA LEU A 212 -24.09 3.26 19.94
C LEU A 212 -22.69 2.70 20.27
N PRO A 213 -22.56 1.97 21.41
CA PRO A 213 -21.29 1.38 21.79
C PRO A 213 -20.83 0.36 20.73
N TYR A 214 -19.53 0.38 20.46
CA TYR A 214 -18.88 -0.55 19.57
C TYR A 214 -17.99 -1.52 20.35
N GLU A 215 -18.26 -2.82 20.20
CA GLU A 215 -17.39 -3.89 20.70
C GLU A 215 -17.21 -4.93 19.60
N GLU A 216 -15.98 -5.38 19.41
CA GLU A 216 -15.69 -6.47 18.46
C GLU A 216 -16.19 -7.80 19.02
N PHE A 217 -16.97 -8.53 18.21
CA PHE A 217 -17.41 -9.89 18.52
C PHE A 217 -17.38 -10.75 17.25
N THR A 218 -17.52 -12.04 17.41
CA THR A 218 -17.62 -12.99 16.30
C THR A 218 -18.94 -13.73 16.33
N ILE A 219 -19.52 -13.95 15.16
CA ILE A 219 -20.66 -14.84 14.97
C ILE A 219 -20.29 -15.99 14.03
N PRO A 220 -20.87 -17.18 14.19
CA PRO A 220 -20.65 -18.27 13.25
C PRO A 220 -21.06 -17.87 11.82
N MET A 221 -20.30 -18.34 10.84
CA MET A 221 -20.68 -18.23 9.42
C MET A 221 -21.61 -19.39 9.08
N ASP A 222 -22.87 -19.28 9.50
CA ASP A 222 -23.93 -20.27 9.30
C ASP A 222 -25.24 -19.59 8.88
N LYS A 223 -26.31 -20.35 8.75
CA LYS A 223 -27.63 -19.84 8.32
C LYS A 223 -28.50 -19.34 9.48
N ASN A 224 -28.00 -19.31 10.72
CA ASN A 224 -28.81 -18.98 11.88
C ASN A 224 -28.95 -17.48 12.12
N SER A 225 -28.07 -16.67 11.55
CA SER A 225 -28.13 -15.21 11.60
C SER A 225 -28.27 -14.61 10.21
N ILE A 226 -28.84 -13.42 10.09
CA ILE A 226 -29.04 -12.71 8.83
C ILE A 226 -27.68 -12.53 8.09
N ALA A 227 -26.66 -12.01 8.78
CA ALA A 227 -25.34 -11.83 8.19
C ALA A 227 -24.66 -13.16 7.83
N GLY A 228 -24.81 -14.19 8.69
CA GLY A 228 -24.29 -15.53 8.40
C GLY A 228 -24.94 -16.18 7.20
N TYR A 229 -26.27 -16.08 7.09
CA TYR A 229 -27.03 -16.57 5.95
C TYR A 229 -26.52 -15.94 4.63
N VAL A 230 -26.43 -14.61 4.58
CA VAL A 230 -25.92 -13.88 3.41
C VAL A 230 -24.49 -14.28 3.08
N ALA A 231 -23.63 -14.46 4.09
CA ALA A 231 -22.26 -14.89 3.88
C ALA A 231 -22.14 -16.29 3.27
N VAL A 232 -23.04 -17.22 3.67
CA VAL A 232 -23.03 -18.61 3.18
C VAL A 232 -23.69 -18.76 1.82
N THR A 233 -24.86 -18.09 1.64
CA THR A 233 -25.66 -18.23 0.41
C THR A 233 -25.19 -17.32 -0.71
N GLN A 234 -24.46 -16.26 -0.37
CA GLN A 234 -24.05 -15.20 -1.30
C GLN A 234 -25.25 -14.47 -1.95
N GLN A 235 -26.39 -14.50 -1.32
CA GLN A 235 -27.62 -13.84 -1.79
C GLN A 235 -27.87 -12.56 -0.99
N VAL A 236 -28.27 -11.50 -1.69
CA VAL A 236 -28.72 -10.26 -1.04
C VAL A 236 -30.03 -10.51 -0.32
N LEU A 237 -30.16 -10.00 0.89
CA LEU A 237 -31.42 -9.95 1.62
C LEU A 237 -31.87 -8.50 1.79
N ASN A 238 -33.10 -8.21 1.33
CA ASN A 238 -33.78 -6.95 1.53
C ASN A 238 -35.05 -7.21 2.34
N ILE A 239 -35.03 -6.86 3.62
CA ILE A 239 -36.09 -7.18 4.59
C ILE A 239 -36.82 -5.89 4.94
N PRO A 240 -38.14 -5.77 4.63
CA PRO A 240 -38.93 -4.58 4.93
C PRO A 240 -39.07 -4.27 6.44
N ASP A 241 -39.32 -5.29 7.24
CA ASP A 241 -39.33 -5.22 8.71
C ASP A 241 -38.80 -6.53 9.31
N VAL A 242 -37.67 -6.46 10.02
CA VAL A 242 -37.04 -7.65 10.63
C VAL A 242 -37.86 -8.21 11.82
N TYR A 243 -38.78 -7.44 12.39
CA TYR A 243 -39.66 -7.91 13.44
C TYR A 243 -40.89 -8.70 12.93
N GLU A 244 -41.15 -8.64 11.61
CA GLU A 244 -42.20 -9.42 10.95
C GLU A 244 -41.72 -10.80 10.48
N LEU A 245 -40.39 -11.12 10.65
CA LEU A 245 -39.87 -12.43 10.30
C LEU A 245 -40.51 -13.54 11.15
N GLY A 246 -41.06 -14.53 10.48
CA GLY A 246 -41.73 -15.69 11.06
C GLY A 246 -40.86 -16.94 11.14
N PRO A 247 -41.40 -18.04 11.70
CA PRO A 247 -40.66 -19.30 11.80
C PRO A 247 -40.32 -19.97 10.46
N ASP A 248 -41.07 -19.62 9.40
CA ASP A 248 -40.88 -20.17 8.06
C ASP A 248 -39.87 -19.36 7.22
N ASP A 249 -39.40 -18.21 7.72
CA ASP A 249 -38.39 -17.42 7.06
C ASP A 249 -37.00 -18.06 7.18
N PRO A 250 -36.15 -17.91 6.16
CA PRO A 250 -34.81 -18.57 6.13
C PRO A 250 -33.84 -18.04 7.18
N VAL A 251 -34.18 -16.94 7.85
CA VAL A 251 -33.34 -16.25 8.82
C VAL A 251 -34.16 -15.79 10.03
N ALA A 252 -33.50 -15.67 11.19
CA ALA A 252 -34.11 -15.15 12.40
C ALA A 252 -33.42 -13.84 12.82
N PHE A 253 -34.22 -12.90 13.36
CA PHE A 253 -33.69 -11.65 13.89
C PHE A 253 -33.55 -11.76 15.41
N ASN A 254 -32.37 -11.33 15.92
CA ASN A 254 -32.13 -11.26 17.38
C ASN A 254 -32.28 -9.80 17.87
N SER A 255 -33.37 -9.53 18.57
CA SER A 255 -33.69 -8.20 19.10
C SER A 255 -32.96 -7.80 20.40
N SER A 256 -32.01 -8.61 20.88
CA SER A 256 -31.32 -8.35 22.17
C SER A 256 -30.53 -7.05 22.15
N PHE A 257 -29.84 -6.76 21.04
CA PHE A 257 -29.12 -5.50 20.87
C PHE A 257 -30.03 -4.29 20.85
N ASP A 258 -31.13 -4.35 20.12
CA ASP A 258 -32.13 -3.27 20.05
C ASP A 258 -32.68 -2.94 21.43
N LYS A 259 -33.06 -3.97 22.22
CA LYS A 259 -33.55 -3.82 23.57
C LYS A 259 -32.53 -3.23 24.55
N ALA A 260 -31.28 -3.67 24.45
CA ALA A 260 -30.18 -3.19 25.30
C ALA A 260 -29.85 -1.71 25.03
N HIS A 261 -30.03 -1.23 23.81
CA HIS A 261 -29.60 0.10 23.41
C HIS A 261 -30.76 1.05 23.06
N ASN A 262 -32.01 0.63 23.28
CA ASN A 262 -33.21 1.41 22.93
C ASN A 262 -33.13 1.94 21.48
N TYR A 263 -32.82 1.05 20.54
CA TYR A 263 -32.80 1.26 19.10
C TYR A 263 -33.78 0.27 18.47
N ARG A 264 -34.33 0.57 17.31
CA ARG A 264 -35.23 -0.34 16.61
C ARG A 264 -34.72 -0.55 15.18
N SER A 265 -34.18 -1.73 14.90
CA SER A 265 -33.84 -2.17 13.55
C SER A 265 -35.12 -2.58 12.82
N LYS A 266 -35.64 -1.77 11.87
CA LYS A 266 -36.85 -2.07 11.14
C LYS A 266 -36.50 -2.62 9.75
N SER A 267 -36.18 -1.78 8.77
CA SER A 267 -35.77 -2.22 7.45
C SER A 267 -34.31 -2.59 7.40
N MET A 268 -33.96 -3.64 6.65
CA MET A 268 -32.59 -4.14 6.58
C MET A 268 -32.23 -4.57 5.17
N LEU A 269 -31.07 -4.09 4.66
CA LEU A 269 -30.45 -4.53 3.42
C LEU A 269 -29.09 -5.13 3.73
N VAL A 270 -28.91 -6.42 3.43
CA VAL A 270 -27.69 -7.16 3.73
C VAL A 270 -27.08 -7.72 2.47
N VAL A 271 -25.82 -7.37 2.21
CA VAL A 271 -25.15 -7.62 0.93
C VAL A 271 -23.81 -8.33 1.19
N PRO A 272 -23.53 -9.44 0.48
CA PRO A 272 -22.26 -10.13 0.59
C PRO A 272 -21.16 -9.39 -0.14
N MET A 273 -19.99 -9.26 0.47
CA MET A 273 -18.76 -8.82 -0.19
C MET A 273 -18.08 -10.03 -0.83
N ILE A 274 -18.16 -10.16 -2.12
CA ILE A 274 -17.65 -11.31 -2.88
C ILE A 274 -16.48 -10.85 -3.75
N ASN A 275 -15.35 -11.57 -3.68
CA ASN A 275 -14.17 -11.28 -4.50
C ASN A 275 -14.25 -11.91 -5.90
N HIS A 276 -13.24 -11.63 -6.73
CA HIS A 276 -13.14 -12.11 -8.12
C HIS A 276 -13.06 -13.65 -8.28
N ILE A 277 -12.73 -14.39 -7.22
CA ILE A 277 -12.71 -15.86 -7.21
C ILE A 277 -13.96 -16.47 -6.56
N ASN A 278 -15.03 -15.69 -6.47
CA ASN A 278 -16.33 -16.08 -5.89
C ASN A 278 -16.25 -16.51 -4.40
N LYS A 279 -15.33 -15.91 -3.64
CA LYS A 279 -15.20 -16.14 -2.19
C LYS A 279 -15.81 -14.97 -1.44
N THR A 280 -16.62 -15.26 -0.43
CA THR A 280 -17.12 -14.25 0.50
C THR A 280 -15.99 -13.75 1.39
N ILE A 281 -15.73 -12.44 1.35
CA ILE A 281 -14.74 -11.72 2.16
C ILE A 281 -15.38 -11.14 3.40
N GLY A 282 -16.67 -10.80 3.33
CA GLY A 282 -17.43 -10.24 4.42
C GLY A 282 -18.88 -9.95 4.05
N VAL A 283 -19.55 -9.17 4.87
CA VAL A 283 -20.96 -8.76 4.71
C VAL A 283 -21.10 -7.30 5.10
N ILE A 284 -21.83 -6.54 4.28
CA ILE A 284 -22.31 -5.19 4.63
C ILE A 284 -23.76 -5.31 5.03
N GLN A 285 -24.12 -4.80 6.19
CA GLN A 285 -25.48 -4.76 6.70
C GLN A 285 -25.88 -3.31 6.89
N LEU A 286 -26.95 -2.88 6.24
CA LEU A 286 -27.53 -1.54 6.30
C LEU A 286 -28.88 -1.62 6.96
N ILE A 287 -29.19 -0.65 7.83
CA ILE A 287 -30.34 -0.68 8.71
C ILE A 287 -31.08 0.66 8.61
N ASN A 288 -32.41 0.60 8.52
CA ASN A 288 -33.33 1.74 8.58
C ASN A 288 -33.09 2.75 7.44
N SER A 289 -33.55 2.42 6.24
CA SER A 289 -33.66 3.39 5.14
C SER A 289 -34.66 4.49 5.53
N LYS A 290 -34.25 5.75 5.35
CA LYS A 290 -35.08 6.90 5.72
C LYS A 290 -35.84 7.44 4.50
N GLU A 291 -37.04 7.96 4.73
CA GLU A 291 -37.84 8.64 3.73
C GLU A 291 -37.12 9.92 3.25
N ASP A 292 -37.28 10.29 1.98
CA ASP A 292 -36.75 11.52 1.38
C ASP A 292 -35.23 11.59 1.11
N ILE A 293 -34.72 10.53 0.47
CA ILE A 293 -33.32 10.49 -0.01
C ILE A 293 -33.09 11.44 -1.21
N GLU A 294 -34.16 11.69 -2.01
CA GLU A 294 -34.04 12.45 -3.28
C GLU A 294 -33.65 13.92 -3.08
N ASN A 295 -34.02 14.53 -1.94
CA ASN A 295 -33.69 15.92 -1.65
C ASN A 295 -32.35 16.13 -0.92
N ASN A 296 -31.71 15.07 -0.40
CA ASN A 296 -30.48 15.15 0.39
C ASN A 296 -29.18 14.91 -0.39
N TYR A 297 -29.24 14.71 -1.70
CA TYR A 297 -28.07 14.40 -2.54
C TYR A 297 -27.12 15.58 -2.81
N ASN A 298 -27.38 16.76 -2.27
CA ASN A 298 -26.49 17.91 -2.38
C ASN A 298 -25.32 17.89 -1.37
N GLY A 299 -24.60 16.78 -1.32
CA GLY A 299 -23.16 16.72 -0.97
C GLY A 299 -22.71 16.98 0.47
N ASN A 300 -23.41 17.74 1.31
CA ASN A 300 -22.94 18.12 2.64
C ASN A 300 -23.96 18.04 3.80
N GLU A 301 -25.23 17.77 3.54
CA GLU A 301 -26.27 17.64 4.58
C GLU A 301 -26.99 16.29 4.46
N ALA A 302 -26.26 15.23 4.43
CA ALA A 302 -26.72 13.90 4.05
C ALA A 302 -27.81 13.30 4.97
N TYR A 303 -28.15 13.90 6.11
CA TYR A 303 -29.08 13.30 7.04
C TYR A 303 -29.86 14.34 7.86
N SER A 304 -30.83 15.03 7.24
CA SER A 304 -31.73 15.90 7.99
C SER A 304 -32.70 15.14 8.91
N ILE A 305 -32.89 13.84 8.68
CA ILE A 305 -33.82 13.00 9.42
C ILE A 305 -33.10 12.22 10.51
N THR A 306 -33.34 12.55 11.77
CA THR A 306 -32.85 11.84 12.95
C THR A 306 -33.95 11.00 13.54
N LEU A 307 -33.64 9.75 13.93
CA LEU A 307 -34.57 8.82 14.57
C LEU A 307 -34.38 8.90 16.10
N THR A 308 -35.27 9.55 16.81
CA THR A 308 -35.09 9.85 18.23
C THR A 308 -36.09 9.11 19.15
N CYS A 309 -37.28 8.78 18.62
CA CYS A 309 -38.33 8.11 19.38
C CYS A 309 -38.94 6.94 18.58
N GLU A 310 -39.73 6.10 19.24
CA GLU A 310 -40.32 4.91 18.61
C GLU A 310 -41.23 5.26 17.42
N GLU A 311 -41.91 6.40 17.48
CA GLU A 311 -42.79 6.89 16.42
C GLU A 311 -41.99 7.21 15.14
N ASP A 312 -40.75 7.72 15.27
CA ASP A 312 -39.89 8.01 14.14
C ASP A 312 -39.55 6.73 13.36
N PHE A 313 -39.27 5.61 14.04
CA PHE A 313 -39.00 4.33 13.36
C PHE A 313 -40.23 3.79 12.62
N ASN A 314 -41.43 4.09 13.09
CA ASN A 314 -42.66 3.67 12.45
C ASN A 314 -43.01 4.53 11.22
N THR A 315 -42.80 5.84 11.29
CA THR A 315 -43.24 6.82 10.29
C THR A 315 -42.18 7.24 9.29
N LYS A 316 -40.90 7.30 9.70
CA LYS A 316 -39.79 7.81 8.85
C LYS A 316 -38.92 6.72 8.27
N VAL A 317 -39.02 5.47 8.73
CA VAL A 317 -38.25 4.34 8.18
C VAL A 317 -39.11 3.60 7.18
N VAL A 318 -38.55 3.49 5.96
CA VAL A 318 -39.15 2.80 4.79
C VAL A 318 -38.32 1.57 4.39
N PRO A 319 -38.89 0.60 3.68
CA PRO A 319 -38.15 -0.48 3.07
C PRO A 319 -37.11 0.04 2.09
N PHE A 320 -35.96 -0.63 1.99
CA PHE A 320 -34.97 -0.31 0.96
C PHE A 320 -35.54 -0.54 -0.42
N GLN A 321 -35.37 0.42 -1.33
CA GLN A 321 -35.82 0.31 -2.70
C GLN A 321 -35.05 -0.81 -3.43
N LYS A 322 -35.73 -1.54 -4.30
CA LYS A 322 -35.14 -2.67 -5.04
C LYS A 322 -33.91 -2.28 -5.87
N ARG A 323 -33.83 -1.03 -6.35
CA ARG A 323 -32.66 -0.50 -7.09
C ARG A 323 -31.36 -0.55 -6.27
N TYR A 324 -31.46 -0.45 -4.94
CA TYR A 324 -30.29 -0.49 -4.07
C TYR A 324 -29.67 -1.90 -3.91
N GLU A 325 -30.40 -2.97 -4.25
CA GLU A 325 -29.85 -4.32 -4.20
C GLU A 325 -28.67 -4.47 -5.18
N SER A 326 -28.89 -4.20 -6.48
CA SER A 326 -27.84 -4.28 -7.49
C SER A 326 -26.74 -3.23 -7.31
N LEU A 327 -27.10 -2.01 -6.88
CA LEU A 327 -26.13 -0.96 -6.62
C LEU A 327 -25.20 -1.32 -5.45
N MET A 328 -25.77 -1.85 -4.37
CA MET A 328 -24.99 -2.29 -3.23
C MET A 328 -24.20 -3.56 -3.48
N GLU A 329 -24.66 -4.48 -4.34
CA GLU A 329 -23.84 -5.60 -4.82
C GLU A 329 -22.58 -5.11 -5.53
N ALA A 330 -22.70 -4.09 -6.40
CA ALA A 330 -21.56 -3.50 -7.09
C ALA A 330 -20.59 -2.82 -6.08
N VAL A 331 -21.11 -2.04 -5.13
CA VAL A 331 -20.30 -1.42 -4.06
C VAL A 331 -19.61 -2.47 -3.20
N ALA A 332 -20.33 -3.51 -2.78
CA ALA A 332 -19.79 -4.60 -1.95
C ALA A 332 -18.71 -5.39 -2.68
N SER A 333 -18.84 -5.60 -4.00
CA SER A 333 -17.81 -6.22 -4.82
C SER A 333 -16.54 -5.36 -4.91
N GLN A 334 -16.68 -4.05 -5.14
CA GLN A 334 -15.55 -3.12 -5.13
C GLN A 334 -14.88 -3.08 -3.75
N ALA A 335 -15.66 -3.07 -2.68
CA ALA A 335 -15.17 -3.13 -1.31
C ALA A 335 -14.39 -4.42 -1.03
N ALA A 336 -14.90 -5.57 -1.48
CA ALA A 336 -14.22 -6.86 -1.34
C ALA A 336 -12.84 -6.85 -2.01
N ILE A 337 -12.76 -6.33 -3.25
CA ILE A 337 -11.51 -6.21 -4.00
C ILE A 337 -10.53 -5.27 -3.26
N ALA A 338 -11.00 -4.12 -2.80
CA ALA A 338 -10.16 -3.16 -2.09
C ALA A 338 -9.61 -3.71 -0.76
N ILE A 339 -10.44 -4.40 0.03
CA ILE A 339 -10.03 -5.06 1.27
C ILE A 339 -9.00 -6.16 1.00
N GLU A 340 -9.25 -7.00 -0.02
CA GLU A 340 -8.35 -8.09 -0.39
C GLU A 340 -7.00 -7.58 -0.88
N ASN A 341 -6.99 -6.58 -1.77
CA ASN A 341 -5.76 -5.92 -2.23
C ASN A 341 -4.95 -5.34 -1.06
N ASN A 342 -5.60 -4.66 -0.13
CA ASN A 342 -4.97 -4.10 1.07
C ASN A 342 -4.35 -5.20 1.95
N ARG A 343 -5.06 -6.33 2.12
CA ARG A 343 -4.57 -7.51 2.83
C ARG A 343 -3.37 -8.16 2.12
N MET A 344 -3.45 -8.32 0.80
CA MET A 344 -2.36 -8.89 0.00
C MET A 344 -1.10 -8.04 0.05
N ILE A 345 -1.22 -6.71 -0.10
CA ILE A 345 -0.08 -5.79 0.00
C ILE A 345 0.61 -5.95 1.36
N ARG A 346 -0.15 -6.00 2.45
CA ARG A 346 0.40 -6.21 3.80
C ARG A 346 1.09 -7.56 3.96
N GLN A 347 0.48 -8.63 3.43
CA GLN A 347 1.10 -9.95 3.45
C GLN A 347 2.43 -9.98 2.70
N ILE A 348 2.49 -9.35 1.52
CA ILE A 348 3.73 -9.24 0.75
C ILE A 348 4.79 -8.47 1.54
N GLN A 349 4.44 -7.34 2.17
CA GLN A 349 5.34 -6.57 3.01
C GLN A 349 5.87 -7.40 4.18
N GLN A 350 4.99 -8.09 4.90
CA GLN A 350 5.38 -8.94 6.02
C GLN A 350 6.27 -10.11 5.57
N GLN A 351 5.93 -10.79 4.49
CA GLN A 351 6.74 -11.88 3.93
C GLN A 351 8.13 -11.38 3.52
N PHE A 352 8.22 -10.18 2.96
CA PHE A 352 9.50 -9.57 2.61
C PHE A 352 10.33 -9.25 3.86
N GLU A 353 9.73 -8.66 4.91
CA GLU A 353 10.41 -8.40 6.18
C GLU A 353 10.95 -9.69 6.83
N GLU A 354 10.13 -10.73 6.88
CA GLU A 354 10.52 -12.03 7.41
C GLU A 354 11.64 -12.69 6.57
N PHE A 355 11.58 -12.56 5.25
CA PHE A 355 12.64 -13.02 4.35
C PHE A 355 13.98 -12.30 4.62
N VAL A 356 13.97 -10.98 4.76
CA VAL A 356 15.17 -10.21 5.10
C VAL A 356 15.74 -10.65 6.43
N ARG A 357 14.92 -10.78 7.48
CA ARG A 357 15.33 -11.23 8.81
C ARG A 357 15.92 -12.65 8.79
N ALA A 358 15.27 -13.57 8.10
CA ALA A 358 15.76 -14.94 7.96
C ALA A 358 17.10 -14.98 7.20
N SER A 359 17.26 -14.16 6.17
CA SER A 359 18.50 -14.05 5.39
C SER A 359 19.66 -13.53 6.27
N VAL A 360 19.42 -12.49 7.06
CA VAL A 360 20.40 -11.95 8.02
C VAL A 360 20.80 -13.02 9.04
N THR A 361 19.83 -13.70 9.64
CA THR A 361 20.10 -14.78 10.61
C THR A 361 20.92 -15.91 10.00
N ALA A 362 20.64 -16.30 8.75
CA ALA A 362 21.40 -17.33 8.05
C ALA A 362 22.86 -16.93 7.79
N ILE A 363 23.12 -15.64 7.54
CA ILE A 363 24.48 -15.12 7.33
C ILE A 363 25.24 -15.06 8.64
N GLU A 364 24.64 -14.49 9.67
CA GLU A 364 25.25 -14.36 10.99
C GLU A 364 25.57 -15.73 11.62
N SER A 365 24.84 -16.79 11.25
CA SER A 365 25.13 -18.16 11.71
C SER A 365 26.49 -18.69 11.23
N ARG A 366 27.10 -18.10 10.19
CA ARG A 366 28.46 -18.44 9.71
C ARG A 366 29.57 -17.77 10.54
N ASP A 367 29.27 -16.63 11.15
CA ASP A 367 30.19 -15.89 12.00
C ASP A 367 29.61 -15.82 13.42
N VAL A 368 30.07 -16.71 14.28
CA VAL A 368 29.60 -16.83 15.67
C VAL A 368 29.83 -15.51 16.45
N ALA A 369 30.79 -14.68 16.03
CA ALA A 369 31.09 -13.41 16.67
C ALA A 369 30.10 -12.28 16.32
N THR A 370 29.22 -12.49 15.32
CA THR A 370 28.25 -11.47 14.84
C THR A 370 26.80 -11.87 15.08
N SER A 371 26.52 -12.89 15.89
CA SER A 371 25.14 -13.30 16.16
C SER A 371 24.30 -12.14 16.73
N GLY A 372 23.23 -11.77 16.04
CA GLY A 372 22.33 -10.67 16.41
C GLY A 372 22.91 -9.25 16.22
N HIS A 373 24.11 -9.11 15.67
CA HIS A 373 24.78 -7.83 15.44
C HIS A 373 23.96 -6.92 14.53
N SER A 374 23.56 -7.38 13.34
CA SER A 374 22.80 -6.56 12.39
C SER A 374 21.46 -6.07 12.95
N PHE A 375 20.81 -6.87 13.80
CA PHE A 375 19.59 -6.45 14.49
C PHE A 375 19.85 -5.36 15.54
N ARG A 376 20.95 -5.48 16.32
CA ARG A 376 21.34 -4.45 17.29
C ARG A 376 21.75 -3.15 16.60
N VAL A 377 22.52 -3.23 15.51
CA VAL A 377 22.91 -2.07 14.70
C VAL A 377 21.66 -1.38 14.14
N ALA A 378 20.69 -2.13 13.59
CA ALA A 378 19.44 -1.56 13.10
C ALA A 378 18.63 -0.87 14.21
N ASP A 379 18.54 -1.47 15.39
CA ASP A 379 17.85 -0.87 16.55
C ASP A 379 18.52 0.44 17.00
N VAL A 380 19.86 0.48 17.07
CA VAL A 380 20.60 1.70 17.38
C VAL A 380 20.40 2.77 16.31
N CYS A 381 20.47 2.41 15.03
CA CYS A 381 20.22 3.33 13.92
C CYS A 381 18.85 4.00 14.02
N LEU A 382 17.81 3.22 14.29
CA LEU A 382 16.45 3.75 14.44
C LEU A 382 16.33 4.66 15.66
N LYS A 383 16.91 4.30 16.79
CA LYS A 383 16.92 5.14 18.00
C LYS A 383 17.61 6.48 17.76
N VAL A 384 18.75 6.48 17.06
CA VAL A 384 19.45 7.72 16.69
C VAL A 384 18.61 8.56 15.72
N ALA A 385 18.02 7.95 14.70
CA ALA A 385 17.17 8.66 13.73
C ALA A 385 15.91 9.24 14.39
N HIS A 386 15.27 8.52 15.32
CA HIS A 386 14.15 9.06 16.10
C HIS A 386 14.57 10.22 17.01
N ALA A 387 15.72 10.12 17.67
CA ALA A 387 16.26 11.22 18.48
C ALA A 387 16.53 12.48 17.61
N ILE A 388 17.02 12.31 16.37
CA ILE A 388 17.18 13.42 15.42
C ILE A 388 15.81 14.03 15.06
N ASN A 389 14.78 13.23 14.89
CA ASN A 389 13.41 13.73 14.60
C ASN A 389 12.81 14.52 15.78
N GLU A 390 13.21 14.24 17.00
CA GLU A 390 12.77 14.96 18.20
C GLU A 390 13.57 16.24 18.46
N GLU A 391 14.77 16.38 17.86
CA GLU A 391 15.63 17.55 18.02
C GLU A 391 15.06 18.74 17.24
N THR A 392 14.89 19.88 17.91
CA THR A 392 14.35 21.11 17.31
C THR A 392 15.39 22.21 17.16
N THR A 393 16.61 22.01 17.68
CA THR A 393 17.70 22.98 17.72
C THR A 393 19.02 22.36 17.23
N GLY A 394 20.05 23.17 17.07
CA GLY A 394 21.37 22.69 16.67
C GLY A 394 21.43 22.22 15.20
N PRO A 395 22.50 21.49 14.82
CA PRO A 395 22.76 21.12 13.42
C PRO A 395 21.75 20.12 12.85
N PHE A 396 21.01 19.41 13.69
CA PHE A 396 20.01 18.41 13.28
C PHE A 396 18.56 18.93 13.36
N GLY A 397 18.29 20.10 13.95
CA GLY A 397 16.94 20.62 14.18
C GLY A 397 16.10 20.93 12.93
N THR A 398 16.69 20.84 11.74
CA THR A 398 15.98 20.97 10.45
C THR A 398 15.86 19.63 9.70
N ILE A 399 16.40 18.56 10.25
CA ILE A 399 16.42 17.23 9.65
C ILE A 399 15.28 16.42 10.23
N THR A 400 14.48 15.82 9.35
CA THR A 400 13.39 14.91 9.76
C THR A 400 13.38 13.71 8.84
N PHE A 401 13.49 12.53 9.40
CA PHE A 401 13.31 11.27 8.67
C PHE A 401 11.84 10.92 8.60
N THR A 402 11.35 10.67 7.41
CA THR A 402 10.02 10.12 7.16
C THR A 402 9.96 8.63 7.56
N ASP A 403 8.74 8.09 7.75
CA ASP A 403 8.57 6.64 8.02
C ASP A 403 9.22 5.77 6.93
N THR A 404 9.21 6.22 5.69
CA THR A 404 9.86 5.55 4.57
C THR A 404 11.39 5.56 4.72
N GLU A 405 11.99 6.68 5.07
CA GLU A 405 13.43 6.80 5.26
C GLU A 405 13.91 6.04 6.51
N LEU A 406 13.09 5.95 7.55
CA LEU A 406 13.35 5.09 8.71
C LEU A 406 13.37 3.61 8.31
N LYS A 407 12.42 3.16 7.50
CA LYS A 407 12.41 1.79 6.96
C LYS A 407 13.58 1.52 6.02
N GLU A 408 13.95 2.49 5.19
CA GLU A 408 15.12 2.41 4.32
C GLU A 408 16.41 2.22 5.13
N LEU A 409 16.56 2.98 6.23
CA LEU A 409 17.68 2.85 7.17
C LEU A 409 17.67 1.48 7.87
N GLU A 410 16.50 1.01 8.32
CA GLU A 410 16.35 -0.32 8.94
C GLU A 410 16.85 -1.44 8.02
N TYR A 411 16.36 -1.47 6.76
CA TYR A 411 16.77 -2.50 5.81
C TYR A 411 18.25 -2.39 5.42
N ALA A 412 18.76 -1.18 5.24
CA ALA A 412 20.17 -0.98 4.96
C ALA A 412 21.04 -1.50 6.11
N ALA A 413 20.68 -1.21 7.37
CA ALA A 413 21.38 -1.68 8.54
C ALA A 413 21.28 -3.20 8.75
N LEU A 414 20.14 -3.80 8.46
CA LEU A 414 20.00 -5.26 8.51
C LEU A 414 20.88 -5.97 7.47
N LEU A 415 21.07 -5.37 6.30
CA LEU A 415 21.76 -5.99 5.17
C LEU A 415 23.20 -5.51 4.97
N HIS A 416 23.72 -4.59 5.79
CA HIS A 416 25.01 -3.94 5.58
C HIS A 416 26.17 -4.91 5.44
N ASP A 417 26.13 -5.99 6.18
CA ASP A 417 27.15 -7.03 6.29
C ASP A 417 26.91 -8.27 5.42
N PHE A 418 25.88 -8.22 4.56
CA PHE A 418 25.51 -9.39 3.73
C PHE A 418 26.66 -9.93 2.88
N GLY A 419 27.55 -9.08 2.44
CA GLY A 419 28.70 -9.44 1.62
C GLY A 419 29.72 -10.33 2.33
N LYS A 420 29.70 -10.43 3.66
CA LYS A 420 30.57 -11.35 4.43
C LYS A 420 30.37 -12.82 4.02
N VAL A 421 29.23 -13.16 3.40
CA VAL A 421 29.01 -14.51 2.82
C VAL A 421 30.07 -14.91 1.80
N TYR A 422 30.63 -13.94 1.10
CA TYR A 422 31.61 -14.17 0.05
C TYR A 422 33.05 -14.26 0.57
N ILE A 423 33.29 -13.92 1.83
CA ILE A 423 34.62 -13.90 2.46
C ILE A 423 34.90 -15.26 3.10
N ASP A 424 36.16 -15.72 3.02
CA ASP A 424 36.56 -16.93 3.71
C ASP A 424 36.45 -16.77 5.23
N THR A 425 35.72 -17.69 5.87
CA THR A 425 35.57 -17.69 7.33
C THR A 425 36.88 -17.82 8.09
N ALA A 426 37.90 -18.46 7.50
CA ALA A 426 39.23 -18.57 8.10
C ALA A 426 39.88 -17.19 8.33
N ILE A 427 39.59 -16.19 7.47
CA ILE A 427 40.12 -14.83 7.62
C ILE A 427 39.48 -14.14 8.83
N PHE A 428 38.14 -14.26 9.01
CA PHE A 428 37.44 -13.69 10.18
C PHE A 428 37.91 -14.32 11.50
N LEU A 429 38.20 -15.61 11.50
CA LEU A 429 38.60 -16.34 12.71
C LEU A 429 40.10 -16.26 13.00
N LYS A 430 40.86 -15.52 12.17
CA LYS A 430 42.33 -15.39 12.33
C LYS A 430 42.69 -14.54 13.53
N SER A 431 42.99 -15.19 14.66
CA SER A 431 43.30 -14.56 15.95
C SER A 431 44.79 -14.16 16.08
N HIS A 432 45.67 -14.73 15.25
CA HIS A 432 47.12 -14.53 15.28
C HIS A 432 47.61 -14.17 13.87
N LYS A 433 48.85 -13.68 13.76
CA LYS A 433 49.40 -13.26 12.46
C LYS A 433 49.58 -14.44 11.49
N LEU A 434 49.86 -15.66 12.00
CA LEU A 434 49.84 -16.90 11.23
C LEU A 434 48.61 -17.73 11.59
N TYR A 435 48.09 -18.52 10.66
CA TYR A 435 47.13 -19.56 10.99
C TYR A 435 47.74 -20.65 11.87
N PRO A 436 46.98 -21.32 12.71
CA PRO A 436 47.49 -22.35 13.63
C PRO A 436 48.34 -23.44 12.92
N LYS A 437 47.90 -23.87 11.75
CA LYS A 437 48.60 -24.87 10.93
C LYS A 437 49.94 -24.36 10.40
N ASP A 438 50.02 -23.07 10.04
CA ASP A 438 51.25 -22.45 9.54
C ASP A 438 52.27 -22.30 10.68
N LEU A 439 51.85 -21.87 11.86
CA LEU A 439 52.68 -21.82 13.04
C LEU A 439 53.21 -23.23 13.39
N GLU A 440 52.34 -24.23 13.44
CA GLU A 440 52.71 -25.62 13.72
C GLU A 440 53.78 -26.12 12.73
N ASN A 441 53.57 -25.83 11.42
CA ASN A 441 54.50 -26.22 10.36
C ASN A 441 55.92 -25.56 10.57
N ILE A 442 55.96 -24.27 10.90
CA ILE A 442 57.24 -23.60 11.23
C ILE A 442 57.88 -24.23 12.44
N LEU A 443 57.13 -24.49 13.52
CA LEU A 443 57.69 -25.10 14.74
C LEU A 443 58.20 -26.51 14.49
N LEU A 444 57.55 -27.31 13.68
CA LEU A 444 58.02 -28.67 13.26
C LEU A 444 59.32 -28.58 12.42
N LYS A 445 59.42 -27.59 11.49
CA LYS A 445 60.62 -27.38 10.74
C LYS A 445 61.79 -26.93 11.63
N LEU A 446 61.56 -26.10 12.65
CA LEU A 446 62.57 -25.72 13.61
C LEU A 446 63.00 -26.88 14.51
N GLU A 447 62.13 -27.76 14.93
CA GLU A 447 62.42 -28.97 15.68
C GLU A 447 63.29 -29.94 14.79
N TYR A 448 62.89 -30.10 13.52
CA TYR A 448 63.71 -30.89 12.56
C TYR A 448 65.08 -30.29 12.39
N LEU A 449 65.24 -28.96 12.21
CA LEU A 449 66.52 -28.24 12.14
C LEU A 449 67.35 -28.48 13.38
N TYR A 450 66.75 -28.42 14.57
CA TYR A 450 67.43 -28.66 15.84
C TYR A 450 67.99 -30.07 15.89
N ARG A 451 67.20 -31.11 15.51
CA ARG A 451 67.64 -32.49 15.49
C ARG A 451 68.66 -32.76 14.38
N TYR A 452 68.51 -32.14 13.25
CA TYR A 452 69.49 -32.22 12.15
C TYR A 452 70.85 -31.68 12.58
N GLN A 453 70.92 -30.49 13.16
CA GLN A 453 72.17 -29.91 13.66
C GLN A 453 72.76 -30.76 14.80
N GLN A 454 71.97 -31.26 15.74
CA GLN A 454 72.40 -32.14 16.79
C GLN A 454 73.06 -33.39 16.21
N LEU A 455 72.48 -34.03 15.21
CA LEU A 455 73.04 -35.19 14.56
C LEU A 455 74.31 -34.83 13.77
N LYS A 456 74.31 -33.71 13.01
CA LYS A 456 75.43 -33.24 12.21
C LYS A 456 76.68 -33.07 13.10
N TYR A 457 76.53 -32.37 14.22
CA TYR A 457 77.63 -32.15 15.18
C TYR A 457 78.03 -33.45 15.86
N ALA A 458 77.13 -34.36 16.23
CA ALA A 458 77.49 -35.65 16.77
C ALA A 458 78.32 -36.48 15.79
N MET A 459 78.00 -36.49 14.48
CA MET A 459 78.78 -37.14 13.44
C MET A 459 80.15 -36.49 13.22
N THR A 460 80.20 -35.14 13.37
CA THR A 460 81.47 -34.39 13.28
C THR A 460 82.40 -34.74 14.46
N ILE A 461 81.89 -34.79 15.67
CA ILE A 461 82.64 -35.22 16.88
C ILE A 461 83.07 -36.67 16.69
N PHE A 462 82.21 -37.57 16.26
CA PHE A 462 82.54 -38.98 16.03
C PHE A 462 83.67 -39.12 14.99
N ASN A 463 83.65 -38.36 13.90
CA ASN A 463 84.70 -38.37 12.89
C ASN A 463 86.02 -37.78 13.41
N GLU A 464 85.98 -36.76 14.27
CA GLU A 464 87.18 -36.15 14.92
C GLU A 464 87.86 -37.23 15.81
N LEU A 465 87.06 -37.94 16.61
CA LEU A 465 87.56 -39.01 17.51
C LEU A 465 88.14 -40.22 16.76
N LYS A 466 87.84 -40.41 15.49
CA LYS A 466 88.45 -41.48 14.67
C LYS A 466 89.80 -41.20 14.06
N LYS A 467 90.27 -39.99 14.15
CA LYS A 467 91.61 -39.63 13.62
C LYS A 467 92.70 -40.20 14.53
N ASP A 468 93.75 -40.73 13.89
CA ASP A 468 94.90 -41.40 14.55
C ASP A 468 96.04 -40.37 14.91
N ASP A 469 95.73 -39.23 15.56
CA ASP A 469 96.63 -38.14 15.99
C ASP A 469 96.74 -38.06 17.52
N GLU A 470 97.48 -37.01 18.04
CA GLU A 470 97.65 -36.79 19.47
C GLU A 470 96.33 -36.54 20.24
N PHE A 471 96.01 -37.33 21.22
CA PHE A 471 94.75 -37.36 22.02
C PHE A 471 94.36 -36.01 22.60
N ASP A 472 95.31 -35.26 23.18
CA ASP A 472 95.04 -33.97 23.82
C ASP A 472 94.55 -32.91 22.83
N LYS A 473 95.03 -32.94 21.57
CA LYS A 473 94.57 -32.05 20.48
C LYS A 473 93.16 -32.41 20.00
N HIS A 474 92.80 -33.70 20.00
CA HIS A 474 91.42 -34.09 19.69
C HIS A 474 90.41 -33.64 20.73
N LEU A 475 90.82 -33.66 22.05
CA LEU A 475 89.97 -33.23 23.10
C LEU A 475 89.66 -31.72 23.01
N GLU A 476 90.68 -30.89 22.69
CA GLU A 476 90.46 -29.45 22.43
C GLU A 476 89.53 -29.19 21.24
N ASN A 477 89.73 -29.91 20.16
CA ASN A 477 88.87 -29.82 18.97
C ASN A 477 87.40 -30.23 19.27
N VAL A 478 87.22 -31.34 19.99
CA VAL A 478 85.90 -31.80 20.42
C VAL A 478 85.19 -30.76 21.30
N ASN A 479 85.93 -30.20 22.29
CA ASN A 479 85.34 -29.17 23.11
C ASN A 479 84.95 -27.89 22.31
N ALA A 480 85.74 -27.47 21.31
CA ALA A 480 85.36 -26.38 20.38
C ALA A 480 84.11 -26.67 19.57
N ILE A 481 84.02 -27.93 19.04
CA ILE A 481 82.80 -28.40 18.27
C ILE A 481 81.56 -28.43 19.17
N GLU A 482 81.71 -28.85 20.43
CA GLU A 482 80.59 -28.89 21.38
C GLU A 482 80.10 -27.48 21.74
N ILE A 483 80.98 -26.52 21.95
CA ILE A 483 80.64 -25.10 22.23
C ILE A 483 79.89 -24.52 21.01
N GLU A 484 80.39 -24.76 19.79
CA GLU A 484 79.70 -24.31 18.56
C GLU A 484 78.32 -24.98 18.39
N ARG A 485 78.21 -26.28 18.66
CA ARG A 485 76.92 -26.98 18.66
C ARG A 485 75.93 -26.34 19.60
N ASP A 486 76.35 -26.11 20.87
CA ASP A 486 75.49 -25.65 21.91
C ASP A 486 75.04 -24.21 21.61
N ASP A 487 75.89 -23.35 21.04
CA ASP A 487 75.54 -22.01 20.56
C ASP A 487 74.48 -22.06 19.45
N ILE A 488 74.67 -22.93 18.44
CA ILE A 488 73.72 -23.10 17.35
C ILE A 488 72.38 -23.65 17.85
N LEU A 489 72.39 -24.66 18.71
CA LEU A 489 71.17 -25.25 19.27
C LEU A 489 70.43 -24.22 20.12
N HIS A 490 71.13 -23.38 20.88
CA HIS A 490 70.53 -22.29 21.64
C HIS A 490 69.88 -21.25 20.73
N LYS A 491 70.53 -20.82 19.65
CA LYS A 491 69.99 -19.90 18.66
C LYS A 491 68.70 -20.44 17.99
N ILE A 492 68.61 -21.74 17.73
CA ILE A 492 67.41 -22.35 17.19
C ILE A 492 66.24 -22.34 18.22
N LEU A 493 66.50 -22.55 19.49
CA LEU A 493 65.49 -22.46 20.56
C LEU A 493 65.03 -21.03 20.77
N GLU A 494 65.97 -20.04 20.75
CA GLU A 494 65.60 -18.63 20.76
C GLU A 494 64.75 -18.26 19.55
N ALA A 495 65.11 -18.73 18.35
CA ALA A 495 64.29 -18.53 17.14
C ALA A 495 62.87 -19.06 17.29
N ARG A 496 62.73 -20.27 17.85
CA ARG A 496 61.44 -20.89 18.11
C ARG A 496 60.57 -20.03 19.03
N GLN A 497 61.16 -19.53 20.15
CA GLN A 497 60.46 -18.65 21.09
C GLN A 497 60.05 -17.34 20.41
N LYS A 498 60.97 -16.76 19.64
CA LYS A 498 60.75 -15.50 18.94
C LYS A 498 59.62 -15.58 17.88
N VAL A 499 59.51 -16.68 17.16
CA VAL A 499 58.40 -16.93 16.23
C VAL A 499 57.03 -16.92 16.96
N ILE A 500 56.99 -17.54 18.13
CA ILE A 500 55.76 -17.56 18.95
C ILE A 500 55.39 -16.15 19.42
N GLU A 501 56.36 -15.36 19.86
CA GLU A 501 56.17 -13.98 20.29
C GLU A 501 55.71 -13.10 19.12
N LEU A 502 56.38 -13.16 17.99
CA LEU A 502 56.10 -12.37 16.80
C LEU A 502 54.72 -12.72 16.21
N ASN A 503 54.23 -13.94 16.40
CA ASN A 503 52.88 -14.37 15.96
C ASN A 503 51.78 -13.70 16.78
N ASN A 504 52.05 -13.11 17.94
CA ASN A 504 51.07 -12.41 18.75
C ASN A 504 50.73 -11.05 18.14
N PRO A 505 49.43 -10.75 17.84
CA PRO A 505 49.00 -9.47 17.22
C PRO A 505 49.17 -8.25 18.17
N MET A 506 49.37 -8.46 19.47
CA MET A 506 49.43 -7.40 20.51
C MET A 506 50.86 -6.91 20.81
N VAL A 507 51.87 -7.45 20.16
CA VAL A 507 53.29 -7.03 20.36
C VAL A 507 53.49 -5.62 19.81
N LYS A 508 53.67 -4.62 20.71
CA LYS A 508 53.69 -3.19 20.38
C LYS A 508 55.07 -2.54 20.24
N GLU A 509 56.11 -3.13 20.81
CA GLU A 509 57.39 -2.41 21.07
C GLU A 509 58.58 -2.89 20.24
N MET A 510 58.38 -3.80 19.27
CA MET A 510 59.49 -4.32 18.48
C MET A 510 59.51 -3.68 17.08
N ASP A 511 60.70 -3.44 16.58
CA ASP A 511 60.92 -3.28 15.15
C ASP A 511 60.75 -4.64 14.46
N VAL A 512 59.46 -5.04 14.35
CA VAL A 512 59.05 -6.36 13.92
C VAL A 512 59.68 -6.74 12.56
N GLU A 513 59.86 -5.77 11.69
CA GLU A 513 60.42 -5.99 10.35
C GLU A 513 61.92 -6.37 10.42
N ASN A 514 62.73 -5.65 11.24
CA ASN A 514 64.13 -5.97 11.43
C ASN A 514 64.32 -7.28 12.18
N GLU A 515 63.49 -7.55 13.17
CA GLU A 515 63.54 -8.81 13.93
C GLU A 515 63.25 -10.03 13.02
N VAL A 516 62.22 -9.96 12.19
CA VAL A 516 61.91 -11.04 11.19
C VAL A 516 63.04 -11.20 10.21
N LYS A 517 63.60 -10.09 9.67
CA LYS A 517 64.76 -10.14 8.76
C LYS A 517 66.00 -10.77 9.42
N HIS A 518 66.30 -10.42 10.69
CA HIS A 518 67.40 -11.01 11.43
C HIS A 518 67.18 -12.51 11.65
N LEU A 519 66.01 -12.89 12.08
CA LEU A 519 65.64 -14.27 12.29
C LEU A 519 65.73 -15.08 10.97
N TYR A 520 65.23 -14.55 9.89
CA TYR A 520 65.31 -15.16 8.56
C TYR A 520 66.78 -15.36 8.13
N ALA A 521 67.63 -14.32 8.25
CA ALA A 521 69.02 -14.39 7.86
C ALA A 521 69.80 -15.43 8.71
N MET A 522 69.57 -15.49 10.00
CA MET A 522 70.17 -16.48 10.90
C MET A 522 69.75 -17.90 10.53
N LEU A 523 68.46 -18.17 10.31
CA LEU A 523 67.99 -19.50 9.91
C LEU A 523 68.49 -19.91 8.53
N GLN A 524 68.57 -18.98 7.59
CA GLN A 524 69.15 -19.23 6.25
C GLN A 524 70.65 -19.57 6.28
N SER A 525 71.39 -19.09 7.27
CA SER A 525 72.82 -19.41 7.44
C SER A 525 73.05 -20.85 7.93
N LEU A 526 72.04 -21.50 8.48
CA LEU A 526 72.13 -22.87 8.97
C LEU A 526 71.83 -23.87 7.86
N ASP A 527 72.77 -24.81 7.63
CA ASP A 527 72.56 -25.91 6.69
C ASP A 527 71.51 -26.88 7.23
N CYS A 528 70.49 -27.12 6.44
CA CYS A 528 69.50 -28.14 6.75
C CYS A 528 68.99 -28.65 5.41
N CYS A 529 69.04 -29.97 5.23
CA CYS A 529 68.50 -30.61 4.02
C CYS A 529 67.42 -31.59 4.41
N ASP A 530 66.42 -31.75 3.50
CA ASP A 530 65.42 -32.78 3.58
C ASP A 530 66.00 -34.18 3.20
N VAL A 531 65.11 -35.18 3.13
CA VAL A 531 65.46 -36.56 2.77
C VAL A 531 65.94 -36.70 1.31
N GLU A 532 65.68 -35.72 0.47
CA GLU A 532 66.08 -35.63 -0.94
C GLU A 532 67.35 -34.82 -1.15
N ASN A 533 68.03 -34.43 -0.07
CA ASN A 533 69.18 -33.54 -0.07
C ASN A 533 68.91 -32.12 -0.62
N GLN A 534 67.66 -31.69 -0.62
CA GLN A 534 67.35 -30.31 -0.98
C GLN A 534 67.38 -29.41 0.26
N LYS A 535 67.88 -28.16 0.11
CA LYS A 535 67.91 -27.21 1.22
C LYS A 535 66.49 -26.93 1.70
N MET A 536 66.25 -27.18 2.98
CA MET A 536 64.92 -26.97 3.58
C MET A 536 64.70 -25.48 3.86
N GLU A 537 63.65 -24.93 3.25
CA GLU A 537 63.17 -23.57 3.51
C GLU A 537 62.29 -23.56 4.76
N ILE A 538 62.73 -22.88 5.83
CA ILE A 538 61.93 -22.77 7.09
C ILE A 538 60.89 -21.67 6.98
N PHE A 539 61.26 -20.49 6.46
CA PHE A 539 60.38 -19.40 6.15
C PHE A 539 60.24 -19.20 4.65
N ASN A 540 59.03 -19.14 4.18
CA ASN A 540 58.66 -18.66 2.84
C ASN A 540 58.19 -17.20 2.91
N ASP A 541 58.01 -16.56 1.75
CA ASP A 541 57.55 -15.18 1.63
C ASP A 541 56.21 -14.92 2.33
N TYR A 542 55.33 -15.89 2.34
CA TYR A 542 54.02 -15.79 3.01
C TYR A 542 54.19 -15.70 4.51
N TYR A 543 55.09 -16.52 5.16
CA TYR A 543 55.32 -16.46 6.60
C TYR A 543 55.99 -15.15 6.97
N ILE A 544 56.96 -14.67 6.20
CA ILE A 544 57.65 -13.41 6.39
C ILE A 544 56.62 -12.27 6.36
N LYS A 545 55.78 -12.19 5.33
CA LYS A 545 54.75 -11.18 5.15
C LYS A 545 53.80 -11.13 6.35
N ASN A 546 53.36 -12.29 6.86
CA ASN A 546 52.45 -12.33 8.00
C ASN A 546 53.15 -11.98 9.33
N LEU A 547 54.38 -12.46 9.60
CA LEU A 547 55.09 -12.15 10.83
C LEU A 547 55.55 -10.68 10.89
N THR A 548 55.72 -9.97 9.78
CA THR A 548 56.05 -8.55 9.70
C THR A 548 54.87 -7.61 9.92
N ILE A 549 53.68 -8.10 10.12
CA ILE A 549 52.50 -7.26 10.42
C ILE A 549 52.77 -6.48 11.72
N ARG A 550 52.69 -5.14 11.65
CA ARG A 550 52.96 -4.25 12.80
C ARG A 550 51.78 -4.19 13.79
N ARG A 551 50.56 -4.25 13.32
CA ARG A 551 49.35 -4.14 14.17
C ARG A 551 48.24 -5.08 13.63
N GLY A 552 47.69 -5.88 14.53
CA GLY A 552 46.61 -6.82 14.20
C GLY A 552 47.13 -8.16 13.68
N SER A 553 46.20 -8.98 13.20
CA SER A 553 46.44 -10.35 12.73
C SER A 553 46.42 -10.50 11.21
N LEU A 554 45.90 -9.52 10.46
CA LEU A 554 45.67 -9.59 9.02
C LEU A 554 46.76 -8.90 8.22
N ASN A 555 47.23 -9.55 7.15
CA ASN A 555 48.08 -8.92 6.15
C ASN A 555 47.23 -8.05 5.19
N ASP A 556 47.90 -7.30 4.28
CA ASP A 556 47.22 -6.36 3.39
C ASP A 556 46.26 -7.04 2.38
N ASP A 557 46.55 -8.28 1.96
CA ASP A 557 45.68 -9.01 1.04
C ASP A 557 44.42 -9.49 1.78
N GLU A 558 44.60 -10.06 2.98
CA GLU A 558 43.49 -10.50 3.84
C GLU A 558 42.61 -9.32 4.28
N ARG A 559 43.21 -8.16 4.54
CA ARG A 559 42.48 -6.93 4.85
C ARG A 559 41.64 -6.48 3.66
N ARG A 560 42.20 -6.43 2.45
CA ARG A 560 41.47 -6.10 1.22
C ARG A 560 40.35 -7.09 0.95
N GLU A 561 40.58 -8.35 1.24
CA GLU A 561 39.54 -9.39 1.12
C GLU A 561 38.37 -9.09 2.08
N ILE A 562 38.61 -8.79 3.37
CA ILE A 562 37.54 -8.41 4.30
C ILE A 562 36.86 -7.11 3.83
N GLU A 563 37.59 -6.08 3.46
CA GLU A 563 37.05 -4.80 2.99
C GLU A 563 36.15 -4.97 1.75
N SER A 564 36.41 -5.99 0.92
CA SER A 564 35.59 -6.30 -0.24
C SER A 564 34.15 -6.71 0.08
N HIS A 565 33.83 -7.11 1.32
CA HIS A 565 32.46 -7.46 1.72
C HIS A 565 31.46 -6.33 1.44
N VAL A 566 31.89 -5.08 1.54
CA VAL A 566 31.05 -3.91 1.27
C VAL A 566 30.63 -3.86 -0.22
N VAL A 567 31.56 -4.15 -1.11
CA VAL A 567 31.29 -4.25 -2.57
C VAL A 567 30.37 -5.44 -2.86
N HIS A 568 30.61 -6.56 -2.21
CA HIS A 568 29.75 -7.74 -2.32
C HIS A 568 28.35 -7.47 -1.78
N THR A 569 28.21 -6.75 -0.66
CA THR A 569 26.94 -6.26 -0.14
C THR A 569 26.22 -5.42 -1.19
N TYR A 570 26.85 -4.41 -1.75
CA TYR A 570 26.27 -3.57 -2.80
C TYR A 570 25.77 -4.41 -3.99
N ASN A 571 26.62 -5.30 -4.50
CA ASN A 571 26.31 -6.14 -5.64
C ASN A 571 25.13 -7.09 -5.40
N PHE A 572 24.97 -7.57 -4.18
CA PHE A 572 23.86 -8.43 -3.81
C PHE A 572 22.58 -7.60 -3.60
N VAL A 573 22.63 -6.60 -2.74
CA VAL A 573 21.48 -5.79 -2.35
C VAL A 573 20.88 -5.04 -3.55
N SER A 574 21.73 -4.62 -4.52
CA SER A 574 21.26 -4.01 -5.78
C SER A 574 20.48 -4.95 -6.70
N LYS A 575 20.57 -6.27 -6.52
CA LYS A 575 19.78 -7.25 -7.29
C LYS A 575 18.39 -7.48 -6.73
N ILE A 576 18.12 -7.02 -5.52
CA ILE A 576 16.78 -7.08 -4.92
C ILE A 576 15.91 -6.03 -5.63
N PRO A 577 14.73 -6.39 -6.13
CA PRO A 577 13.83 -5.46 -6.83
C PRO A 577 13.14 -4.53 -5.84
N TRP A 578 13.88 -3.55 -5.32
CA TRP A 578 13.34 -2.57 -4.37
C TRP A 578 12.24 -1.71 -5.00
N PRO A 579 11.17 -1.42 -4.27
CA PRO A 579 10.25 -0.35 -4.64
C PRO A 579 11.00 1.00 -4.80
N PRO A 580 10.50 1.94 -5.62
CA PRO A 580 11.16 3.22 -5.84
C PRO A 580 11.50 4.00 -4.56
N GLU A 581 10.66 3.87 -3.54
CA GLU A 581 10.83 4.49 -2.23
C GLU A 581 12.02 3.94 -1.42
N PHE A 582 12.55 2.76 -1.78
CA PHE A 582 13.67 2.08 -1.11
C PHE A 582 14.89 1.91 -2.02
N ALA A 583 14.95 2.66 -3.13
CA ALA A 583 16.01 2.54 -4.13
C ALA A 583 17.42 2.88 -3.60
N ARG A 584 17.53 3.60 -2.48
CA ARG A 584 18.80 4.02 -1.89
C ARG A 584 19.42 3.00 -0.92
N ILE A 585 18.71 1.94 -0.55
CA ILE A 585 19.20 0.92 0.38
C ILE A 585 20.59 0.38 -0.01
N PRO A 586 20.85 -0.03 -1.28
CA PRO A 586 22.18 -0.53 -1.66
C PRO A 586 23.29 0.50 -1.44
N GLU A 587 23.01 1.77 -1.76
CA GLU A 587 23.96 2.86 -1.58
C GLU A 587 24.27 3.13 -0.12
N ILE A 588 23.24 3.16 0.73
CA ILE A 588 23.39 3.39 2.18
C ILE A 588 24.20 2.24 2.79
N ALA A 589 23.81 0.98 2.49
CA ALA A 589 24.50 -0.21 2.98
C ALA A 589 25.97 -0.26 2.54
N ALA A 590 26.30 0.18 1.32
CA ALA A 590 27.67 0.17 0.80
C ALA A 590 28.58 1.26 1.36
N LYS A 591 28.08 2.23 2.11
CA LYS A 591 28.85 3.39 2.57
C LYS A 591 29.10 3.41 4.08
N HIS A 592 28.76 2.34 4.80
CA HIS A 592 28.89 2.32 6.28
C HIS A 592 30.34 2.29 6.79
N HIS A 593 31.31 1.93 5.96
CA HIS A 593 32.74 2.00 6.29
C HIS A 593 33.47 3.20 5.65
N GLU A 594 32.73 4.10 5.02
CA GLU A 594 33.30 5.37 4.58
C GLU A 594 33.57 6.28 5.78
N LYS A 595 34.65 7.07 5.72
CA LYS A 595 35.04 8.02 6.76
C LYS A 595 34.92 9.44 6.26
N LEU A 596 34.60 10.37 7.17
CA LEU A 596 34.36 11.78 6.82
C LEU A 596 35.61 12.46 6.19
N ASP A 597 36.81 11.99 6.53
CA ASP A 597 38.10 12.46 6.02
C ASP A 597 38.48 11.89 4.64
N GLY A 598 37.74 10.88 4.14
CA GLY A 598 37.99 10.18 2.88
C GLY A 598 38.99 9.02 2.99
N THR A 599 39.40 8.60 4.20
CA THR A 599 40.26 7.43 4.41
C THR A 599 39.47 6.12 4.53
N GLY A 600 38.15 6.16 4.43
CA GLY A 600 37.27 5.00 4.43
C GLY A 600 37.30 4.20 3.13
N TYR A 601 36.52 3.14 3.09
CA TYR A 601 36.40 2.26 1.95
C TYR A 601 34.92 1.94 1.66
N PRO A 602 34.56 1.51 0.44
CA PRO A 602 35.42 1.13 -0.68
C PRO A 602 35.77 2.30 -1.61
N TYR A 603 35.11 3.47 -1.51
CA TYR A 603 35.20 4.54 -2.52
C TYR A 603 36.05 5.74 -2.05
N GLY A 604 36.41 5.83 -0.76
CA GLY A 604 37.15 6.96 -0.18
C GLY A 604 36.37 8.27 -0.23
N LEU A 605 35.07 8.24 0.09
CA LEU A 605 34.17 9.37 0.04
C LEU A 605 34.40 10.34 1.19
N LYS A 606 34.21 11.64 0.95
CA LYS A 606 34.28 12.68 1.98
C LYS A 606 32.89 12.99 2.54
N ALA A 607 32.87 13.72 3.66
CA ALA A 607 31.68 14.00 4.46
C ALA A 607 30.40 14.30 3.68
N ASP A 608 30.46 15.22 2.72
CA ASP A 608 29.31 15.66 1.90
C ASP A 608 28.80 14.62 0.90
N GLN A 609 29.59 13.59 0.61
CA GLN A 609 29.28 12.50 -0.31
C GLN A 609 28.68 11.28 0.40
N ILE A 610 28.71 11.27 1.74
CA ILE A 610 28.22 10.16 2.56
C ILE A 610 26.80 10.50 3.06
N PRO A 611 25.77 9.77 2.69
CA PRO A 611 24.41 9.97 3.21
C PRO A 611 24.36 9.94 4.72
N LEU A 612 23.49 10.74 5.34
CA LEU A 612 23.37 10.80 6.80
C LEU A 612 23.01 9.41 7.38
N GLN A 613 22.18 8.64 6.71
CA GLN A 613 21.83 7.28 7.09
C GLN A 613 23.07 6.37 7.18
N ALA A 614 23.98 6.47 6.22
CA ALA A 614 25.22 5.70 6.23
C ALA A 614 26.16 6.13 7.38
N ARG A 615 26.20 7.44 7.72
CA ARG A 615 26.96 7.94 8.88
C ARG A 615 26.37 7.44 10.20
N ILE A 616 25.03 7.43 10.33
CA ILE A 616 24.35 6.87 11.51
C ILE A 616 24.68 5.38 11.63
N MET A 617 24.69 4.66 10.52
CA MET A 617 25.00 3.22 10.48
C MET A 617 26.46 2.95 10.84
N ALA A 618 27.42 3.73 10.32
CA ALA A 618 28.84 3.63 10.70
C ALA A 618 29.05 3.82 12.20
N LEU A 619 28.35 4.81 12.79
CA LEU A 619 28.38 5.05 14.23
C LEU A 619 27.81 3.87 15.02
N ALA A 620 26.65 3.34 14.57
CA ALA A 620 25.97 2.24 15.24
C ALA A 620 26.77 0.93 15.16
N ASP A 621 27.42 0.67 14.02
CA ASP A 621 28.28 -0.49 13.82
C ASP A 621 29.51 -0.46 14.77
N VAL A 622 30.23 0.66 14.80
CA VAL A 622 31.37 0.86 15.74
C VAL A 622 30.90 0.74 17.19
N PHE A 623 29.76 1.33 17.53
CA PHE A 623 29.19 1.28 18.87
C PHE A 623 28.90 -0.17 19.30
N ASP A 624 28.17 -0.93 18.49
CA ASP A 624 27.88 -2.34 18.78
C ASP A 624 29.18 -3.15 18.86
N ALA A 625 30.14 -2.87 17.97
CA ALA A 625 31.45 -3.52 17.99
C ALA A 625 32.23 -3.34 19.30
N LEU A 626 32.02 -2.24 19.99
CA LEU A 626 32.71 -1.91 21.25
C LEU A 626 32.03 -2.53 22.48
N ILE A 627 30.67 -2.61 22.48
CA ILE A 627 29.89 -3.03 23.66
C ILE A 627 29.44 -4.50 23.60
N ALA A 628 29.52 -5.17 22.44
CA ALA A 628 29.04 -6.54 22.26
C ALA A 628 29.81 -7.52 23.17
N THR A 629 29.06 -8.35 23.92
CA THR A 629 29.58 -9.34 24.85
C THR A 629 29.99 -10.67 24.21
N ASP A 630 29.59 -10.87 22.97
CA ASP A 630 29.63 -12.15 22.24
C ASP A 630 30.94 -12.29 21.43
N ARG A 631 31.85 -11.29 21.47
CA ARG A 631 33.11 -11.33 20.70
C ARG A 631 34.17 -12.16 21.43
N PRO A 632 34.71 -13.21 20.78
CA PRO A 632 35.65 -14.12 21.44
C PRO A 632 37.05 -13.51 21.70
N TYR A 633 37.35 -12.33 21.11
CA TYR A 633 38.73 -11.79 21.06
C TYR A 633 38.96 -10.51 21.87
N LYS A 634 37.88 -9.83 22.30
CA LYS A 634 37.99 -8.62 23.17
C LYS A 634 36.91 -8.63 24.22
N PRO A 635 37.22 -8.39 25.50
CA PRO A 635 36.19 -8.18 26.50
C PRO A 635 35.39 -6.92 26.15
N PRO A 636 34.06 -6.93 26.42
CA PRO A 636 33.21 -5.75 26.20
C PRO A 636 33.70 -4.61 27.10
N ILE A 637 33.68 -3.39 26.58
CA ILE A 637 33.99 -2.18 27.37
C ILE A 637 32.69 -1.57 27.89
N THR A 638 32.79 -0.74 28.90
CA THR A 638 31.64 -0.05 29.47
C THR A 638 31.08 0.95 28.48
N LEU A 639 29.77 1.26 28.61
CA LEU A 639 29.09 2.25 27.76
C LEU A 639 29.83 3.60 27.74
N GLU A 640 30.31 4.04 28.89
CA GLU A 640 31.06 5.32 29.04
C GLU A 640 32.37 5.28 28.24
N GLN A 641 33.10 4.18 28.32
CA GLN A 641 34.35 3.99 27.56
C GLN A 641 34.05 3.95 26.03
N ALA A 642 32.99 3.28 25.59
CA ALA A 642 32.62 3.23 24.21
C ALA A 642 32.28 4.63 23.66
N LEU A 643 31.50 5.40 24.39
CA LEU A 643 31.15 6.78 24.00
C LEU A 643 32.40 7.70 23.98
N ASN A 644 33.37 7.53 24.89
CA ASN A 644 34.61 8.31 24.86
C ASN A 644 35.46 7.97 23.63
N ILE A 645 35.61 6.69 23.28
CA ILE A 645 36.31 6.26 22.05
C ILE A 645 35.66 6.87 20.81
N ILE A 646 34.32 6.81 20.72
CA ILE A 646 33.60 7.38 19.58
C ILE A 646 33.83 8.91 19.49
N LYS A 647 33.85 9.62 20.60
CA LYS A 647 34.14 11.06 20.62
C LYS A 647 35.57 11.35 20.16
N GLU A 648 36.55 10.57 20.63
CA GLU A 648 37.97 10.72 20.24
C GLU A 648 38.18 10.41 18.75
N GLU A 649 37.45 9.45 18.18
CA GLU A 649 37.53 9.14 16.75
C GLU A 649 36.76 10.15 15.86
N ALA A 650 35.85 10.93 16.44
CA ALA A 650 35.09 11.96 15.72
C ALA A 650 35.84 13.32 15.63
N GLU A 651 36.83 13.57 16.50
CA GLU A 651 37.74 14.73 16.49
C GLU A 651 38.93 14.49 15.52
#